data_969a13a8dc0af83503309120384f677b
#
_entry.id   969a13a8dc0af83503309120384f677b
#
_cell.length_a   1.000
_cell.length_b   1.000
_cell.length_c   1.000
_cell.angle_alpha   90.00
_cell.angle_beta   90.00
_cell.angle_gamma   90.00
#
_symmetry.space_group_name_H-M   'P 1'
#
loop_
_entity.id
_entity.type
_entity.pdbx_description
1 polymer ?
#
loop_
_entity_poly.entity_id
_entity_poly.type
_entity_poly.pdbx_seq_one_letter_code
_entity_poly.pdbx_strand_id
1 'polypeptide(L)'
;MKKILLSTGIITLFGLSACGGDLPGDVTVTDETQEVVLEEPFVRVVFNPATADLNIPNDFLMIPSGNFFDFTLNTEGADEFDPANPTHALSALDGWSAHMPFSIRVSLPDNLDIAGESVSSSSIRLFEATQALEGTSETCQALAADIGAPGVPCELGEELTYGVDFVASYTAGSGAISVVPLKPMKSSQGHMLVVTEELKSTDGRAVKGSITWELARQDITTNALGSADLLQLQGLVNSLVNVLEPAGLDTADVSYAAYFSTQSIEDSLNTVKQLNIAPFAQAFQATLATGADLATANAFASQYLPTITTELTAGPDTVFENFSSLLLTAEQLAGLAAVGLDTCDGLIAAVSNPASPLNATATATFASVGSFCTSTIVEGEVKLPYYSSTTNPSGDWWRAACTSGATLQSLGADIISDLIQAGQVGPNNSKCQIASGGTLFDLDLTSLGMTDPRNITKFNPIPVLQGREGDDESTLYNEAGTEVLRVQFTVPNESVIAIISAATGGAVPTLTKPAQGWPVLVFQHGFGQSKSNALLIASALAMAGYASAAIDHPLHGDRIITIGDDSFDSSVFNSLNLLSTRDNGRQSIADIMAFRLALNAINDSTGLVDLDTSEVHFMGQSLGAIFGTGAVALSNKSLTDDLAAFDSMYAFKTANINVPIGGLSAGLPESVAFGPLVKGSILFVSSPEFVEFLIAFAAQNGIPPELAASAIDPAYRAFEQTLSAEQLAGFNALYSAYTFVSQTVTDASDPISFASELASTTPTLIQLVVGGGTNDDGSTALTDQVNPVSTSLPLVGGQPLADIMGLPKVSSSTEGSGVVRFIAGGHGSLISPTPSTAALAEMQSQALSFIVSGGANIVVTNTSVVEN
;
A
#
# COMPACT_ATOMS: atom_id res chain seq x y z
N MET A 1 25.95 16.36 18.59
CA MET A 1 24.97 17.34 19.08
C MET A 1 24.94 18.55 18.15
N LYS A 2 24.29 18.45 17.00
CA LYS A 2 23.94 19.60 16.17
C LYS A 2 22.47 19.88 16.41
N LYS A 3 22.17 21.15 16.69
CA LYS A 3 20.83 21.65 17.01
C LYS A 3 19.83 21.24 15.95
N ILE A 4 18.92 20.34 16.30
CA ILE A 4 17.66 20.19 15.60
C ILE A 4 16.79 21.33 16.15
N LEU A 5 16.68 22.40 15.37
CA LEU A 5 15.65 23.41 15.57
C LEU A 5 14.34 22.77 15.11
N LEU A 6 13.51 22.35 16.06
CA LEU A 6 12.13 21.96 15.81
C LEU A 6 11.39 23.17 15.21
N SER A 7 11.02 23.06 13.96
CA SER A 7 10.05 23.96 13.38
C SER A 7 8.67 23.57 13.92
N THR A 8 8.04 24.50 14.60
CA THR A 8 6.71 24.44 15.20
C THR A 8 5.60 24.43 14.11
N GLY A 9 5.79 23.71 13.00
CA GLY A 9 4.93 23.80 11.82
C GLY A 9 3.74 22.84 11.75
N ILE A 10 3.64 21.83 12.62
CA ILE A 10 2.61 20.78 12.49
C ILE A 10 1.21 21.21 12.97
N ILE A 11 1.07 22.34 13.65
CA ILE A 11 -0.20 22.73 14.30
C ILE A 11 -1.10 23.60 13.41
N THR A 12 -0.65 24.06 12.26
CA THR A 12 -1.36 25.10 11.50
C THR A 12 -2.40 24.64 10.50
N LEU A 13 -2.46 23.37 10.10
CA LEU A 13 -3.49 22.93 9.15
C LEU A 13 -4.76 22.33 9.79
N PHE A 14 -4.68 21.87 11.04
CA PHE A 14 -5.85 21.30 11.73
C PHE A 14 -6.16 21.96 13.08
N GLY A 15 -5.39 22.94 13.49
CA GLY A 15 -5.47 23.60 14.81
C GLY A 15 -5.86 25.07 14.75
N LEU A 16 -6.62 25.53 13.75
CA LEU A 16 -7.26 26.85 13.83
C LEU A 16 -8.52 26.76 14.68
N SER A 17 -8.31 26.60 15.98
CA SER A 17 -9.27 27.05 16.98
C SER A 17 -9.45 28.57 16.83
N ALA A 18 -10.65 28.94 16.47
CA ALA A 18 -11.30 30.21 16.83
C ALA A 18 -10.37 31.33 17.35
N CYS A 19 -9.74 32.06 16.46
CA CYS A 19 -9.58 33.47 16.69
C CYS A 19 -10.77 34.15 16.01
N GLY A 20 -11.79 34.53 16.80
CA GLY A 20 -12.80 35.46 16.38
C GLY A 20 -12.10 36.77 15.99
N GLY A 21 -11.80 36.91 14.72
CA GLY A 21 -11.47 38.18 14.12
C GLY A 21 -12.79 38.91 13.87
N ASP A 22 -13.01 40.00 14.55
CA ASP A 22 -14.09 40.91 14.27
C ASP A 22 -14.11 41.22 12.77
N LEU A 23 -15.21 40.92 12.10
CA LEU A 23 -15.51 41.43 10.76
C LEU A 23 -15.37 42.98 10.82
N PRO A 24 -14.76 43.61 9.78
CA PRO A 24 -14.77 45.07 9.73
C PRO A 24 -16.22 45.54 9.75
N GLY A 25 -16.63 46.01 10.88
CA GLY A 25 -17.91 46.63 11.07
C GLY A 25 -17.99 47.90 10.24
N ASP A 26 -19.23 48.32 10.05
CA ASP A 26 -19.67 49.61 9.56
C ASP A 26 -19.57 49.87 8.06
N VAL A 27 -20.54 49.26 7.34
CA VAL A 27 -21.16 49.98 6.24
C VAL A 27 -22.18 50.90 6.85
N THR A 28 -21.80 52.15 7.06
CA THR A 28 -22.76 53.23 7.42
C THR A 28 -23.62 53.56 6.21
N VAL A 29 -24.80 52.94 6.16
CA VAL A 29 -25.84 53.40 5.22
C VAL A 29 -26.48 54.63 5.83
N THR A 30 -26.21 55.81 5.30
CA THR A 30 -26.91 57.05 5.61
C THR A 30 -28.21 57.14 4.81
N ASP A 31 -29.23 56.43 5.26
CA ASP A 31 -30.61 56.75 4.92
C ASP A 31 -31.52 56.37 6.10
N GLU A 32 -32.11 57.38 6.72
CA GLU A 32 -32.79 57.32 8.04
C GLU A 32 -34.18 56.67 7.98
N THR A 33 -34.54 55.86 6.96
CA THR A 33 -35.91 55.36 6.84
C THR A 33 -36.07 53.90 6.49
N GLN A 34 -35.01 53.08 6.49
CA GLN A 34 -35.16 51.64 6.43
C GLN A 34 -34.74 50.99 7.73
N GLU A 35 -35.72 50.32 8.36
CA GLU A 35 -35.45 49.36 9.42
C GLU A 35 -34.53 48.30 8.83
N VAL A 36 -33.27 48.30 9.19
CA VAL A 36 -32.34 47.24 8.79
C VAL A 36 -32.74 46.00 9.57
N VAL A 37 -33.55 45.16 8.98
CA VAL A 37 -33.80 43.79 9.47
C VAL A 37 -32.46 43.07 9.28
N LEU A 38 -31.69 42.92 10.35
CA LEU A 38 -30.54 42.06 10.37
C LEU A 38 -31.09 40.62 10.16
N GLU A 39 -30.84 40.06 9.02
CA GLU A 39 -31.13 38.63 8.81
C GLU A 39 -30.42 37.81 9.89
N GLU A 40 -31.17 36.90 10.53
CA GLU A 40 -30.60 35.96 11.48
C GLU A 40 -29.47 35.17 10.81
N PRO A 41 -28.34 34.95 11.52
CA PRO A 41 -27.17 34.29 10.94
C PRO A 41 -27.55 32.86 10.48
N PHE A 42 -26.95 32.39 9.37
CA PHE A 42 -27.14 31.03 8.83
C PHE A 42 -25.99 30.13 9.26
N VAL A 43 -26.24 28.82 9.39
CA VAL A 43 -25.22 27.80 9.33
C VAL A 43 -24.64 27.79 7.91
N ARG A 44 -23.31 27.85 7.76
CA ARG A 44 -22.66 28.00 6.46
C ARG A 44 -21.55 26.96 6.26
N VAL A 45 -21.47 26.38 5.07
CA VAL A 45 -20.35 25.53 4.68
C VAL A 45 -19.11 26.41 4.54
N VAL A 46 -17.99 25.97 5.11
CA VAL A 46 -16.70 26.69 5.07
C VAL A 46 -16.15 26.67 3.63
N PHE A 47 -15.82 27.84 3.10
CA PHE A 47 -15.16 28.00 1.83
C PHE A 47 -14.53 29.40 1.75
N ASN A 48 -13.20 29.46 1.81
CA ASN A 48 -12.43 30.68 1.61
C ASN A 48 -11.07 30.38 0.96
N PRO A 49 -10.99 30.25 -0.37
CA PRO A 49 -9.75 29.92 -1.06
C PRO A 49 -8.66 30.99 -0.90
N ALA A 50 -9.02 32.26 -0.62
CA ALA A 50 -8.03 33.32 -0.41
C ALA A 50 -7.14 33.09 0.83
N THR A 51 -7.62 32.36 1.80
CA THR A 51 -6.89 31.97 3.03
C THR A 51 -6.57 30.49 3.09
N ALA A 52 -6.73 29.76 1.98
CA ALA A 52 -6.65 28.30 1.89
C ALA A 52 -7.58 27.56 2.87
N ASP A 53 -8.65 28.21 3.37
CA ASP A 53 -9.64 27.59 4.25
C ASP A 53 -10.71 26.88 3.41
N LEU A 54 -10.35 25.68 2.94
CA LEU A 54 -11.16 24.83 2.10
C LEU A 54 -11.52 23.54 2.82
N ASN A 55 -12.66 22.95 2.45
CA ASN A 55 -12.94 21.57 2.80
C ASN A 55 -12.05 20.67 1.94
N ILE A 56 -11.43 19.69 2.55
CA ILE A 56 -10.64 18.65 1.89
C ILE A 56 -11.43 17.33 1.91
N PRO A 57 -11.37 16.55 0.81
CA PRO A 57 -10.59 16.73 -0.42
C PRO A 57 -11.07 17.87 -1.32
N ASN A 58 -10.14 18.54 -2.04
CA ASN A 58 -10.47 19.63 -2.98
C ASN A 58 -9.28 19.92 -3.92
N ASP A 59 -9.49 19.86 -5.23
CA ASP A 59 -8.43 20.02 -6.23
C ASP A 59 -8.09 21.50 -6.54
N PHE A 60 -8.76 22.46 -5.93
CA PHE A 60 -8.26 23.83 -5.94
C PHE A 60 -6.89 23.95 -5.26
N LEU A 61 -6.52 22.98 -4.41
CA LEU A 61 -5.17 22.89 -3.85
C LEU A 61 -4.11 22.44 -4.87
N MET A 62 -4.51 21.96 -6.07
CA MET A 62 -3.58 21.67 -7.18
C MET A 62 -3.24 22.91 -8.00
N ILE A 63 -3.91 24.06 -7.77
CA ILE A 63 -3.58 25.32 -8.45
C ILE A 63 -2.18 25.74 -8.00
N PRO A 64 -1.20 25.86 -8.93
CA PRO A 64 0.18 26.10 -8.54
C PRO A 64 0.38 27.49 -7.96
N SER A 65 1.24 27.60 -6.95
CA SER A 65 1.67 28.89 -6.38
C SER A 65 2.83 29.53 -7.18
N GLY A 66 3.39 28.80 -8.17
CA GLY A 66 4.54 29.19 -8.98
C GLY A 66 4.36 28.88 -10.46
N ASN A 67 5.49 28.76 -11.19
CA ASN A 67 5.50 28.53 -12.62
C ASN A 67 5.51 27.04 -13.01
N PHE A 68 5.61 26.13 -12.05
CA PHE A 68 5.65 24.68 -12.30
C PHE A 68 4.27 24.07 -12.02
N PHE A 69 3.81 23.19 -12.88
CA PHE A 69 2.53 22.52 -12.77
C PHE A 69 2.64 21.05 -13.17
N ASP A 70 2.41 20.12 -12.23
CA ASP A 70 2.46 18.68 -12.45
C ASP A 70 1.19 17.94 -11.97
N PHE A 71 0.11 18.66 -11.70
CA PHE A 71 -1.14 18.13 -11.13
C PHE A 71 -0.96 17.53 -9.71
N THR A 72 0.01 17.99 -8.94
CA THR A 72 0.12 17.60 -7.55
C THR A 72 -0.57 18.61 -6.61
N LEU A 73 -0.90 18.15 -5.40
CA LEU A 73 -1.44 19.00 -4.34
C LEU A 73 -0.38 20.03 -3.91
N ASN A 74 -0.78 21.26 -3.68
CA ASN A 74 0.09 22.36 -3.24
C ASN A 74 -0.18 22.64 -1.75
N THR A 75 0.19 21.69 -0.90
CA THR A 75 -0.09 21.72 0.53
C THR A 75 1.05 22.27 1.38
N GLU A 76 2.28 22.35 0.83
CA GLU A 76 3.40 23.03 1.46
C GLU A 76 3.33 24.56 1.34
N GLY A 77 2.58 25.08 0.36
CA GLY A 77 2.44 26.52 0.12
C GLY A 77 3.75 27.18 -0.26
N ALA A 78 4.19 28.18 0.55
CA ALA A 78 5.44 28.89 0.34
C ALA A 78 6.62 28.35 1.15
N ASP A 79 6.42 27.29 1.94
CA ASP A 79 7.47 26.69 2.76
C ASP A 79 8.41 25.84 1.90
N GLU A 80 9.65 25.66 2.36
CA GLU A 80 10.55 24.69 1.75
C GLU A 80 10.04 23.27 2.05
N PHE A 81 10.03 22.40 1.05
CA PHE A 81 9.55 21.03 1.20
C PHE A 81 10.35 20.27 2.28
N ASP A 82 9.66 19.80 3.31
CA ASP A 82 10.19 18.99 4.39
C ASP A 82 9.48 17.62 4.42
N PRO A 83 10.14 16.50 4.08
CA PRO A 83 9.52 15.18 4.08
C PRO A 83 9.09 14.72 5.49
N ALA A 84 9.63 15.32 6.55
CA ALA A 84 9.22 15.03 7.93
C ALA A 84 7.90 15.72 8.31
N ASN A 85 7.43 16.66 7.50
CA ASN A 85 6.12 17.24 7.66
C ASN A 85 5.08 16.42 6.88
N PRO A 86 4.13 15.73 7.54
CA PRO A 86 3.16 14.89 6.85
C PRO A 86 2.31 15.64 5.81
N THR A 87 2.03 16.93 6.02
CA THR A 87 1.25 17.72 5.06
C THR A 87 2.05 18.05 3.80
N HIS A 88 3.37 18.19 3.90
CA HIS A 88 4.23 18.35 2.73
C HIS A 88 4.30 17.06 1.89
N ALA A 89 4.16 15.89 2.51
CA ALA A 89 4.12 14.65 1.76
C ALA A 89 2.93 14.56 0.80
N LEU A 90 1.81 15.24 1.10
CA LEU A 90 0.68 15.35 0.19
C LEU A 90 1.02 16.10 -1.11
N SER A 91 1.97 17.04 -1.08
CA SER A 91 2.39 17.81 -2.26
C SER A 91 3.07 16.94 -3.35
N ALA A 92 3.46 15.71 -3.01
CA ALA A 92 3.98 14.77 -3.97
C ALA A 92 2.90 13.88 -4.61
N LEU A 93 1.61 14.11 -4.31
CA LEU A 93 0.49 13.30 -4.76
C LEU A 93 -0.37 14.03 -5.79
N ASP A 94 -0.88 13.28 -6.77
CA ASP A 94 -1.79 13.76 -7.81
C ASP A 94 -3.27 13.53 -7.45
N GLY A 95 -3.59 13.46 -6.16
CA GLY A 95 -4.95 13.32 -5.69
C GLY A 95 -5.05 12.85 -4.25
N TRP A 96 -6.27 12.61 -3.81
CA TRP A 96 -6.66 12.28 -2.45
C TRP A 96 -6.85 10.78 -2.24
N SER A 97 -7.04 10.38 -0.98
CA SER A 97 -7.33 8.98 -0.66
C SER A 97 -8.64 8.49 -1.27
N ALA A 98 -8.59 7.27 -1.81
CA ALA A 98 -9.77 6.61 -2.37
C ALA A 98 -10.69 5.98 -1.31
N HIS A 99 -10.27 5.88 -0.04
CA HIS A 99 -11.01 5.13 0.97
C HIS A 99 -11.03 5.76 2.37
N MET A 100 -10.33 6.88 2.58
CA MET A 100 -10.38 7.54 3.88
C MET A 100 -11.64 8.40 4.04
N PRO A 101 -12.26 8.39 5.24
CA PRO A 101 -13.31 9.34 5.57
C PRO A 101 -12.80 10.77 5.50
N PHE A 102 -13.66 11.69 5.08
CA PHE A 102 -13.38 13.12 5.07
C PHE A 102 -14.54 13.92 5.66
N SER A 103 -14.34 15.22 5.86
CA SER A 103 -15.32 16.06 6.57
C SER A 103 -15.69 17.31 5.79
N ILE A 104 -16.98 17.66 5.83
CA ILE A 104 -17.49 18.95 5.35
C ILE A 104 -17.66 19.86 6.57
N ARG A 105 -16.76 20.83 6.71
CA ARG A 105 -16.77 21.77 7.85
C ARG A 105 -17.84 22.84 7.65
N VAL A 106 -18.51 23.18 8.73
CA VAL A 106 -19.52 24.24 8.76
C VAL A 106 -19.24 25.23 9.88
N SER A 107 -19.56 26.49 9.62
CA SER A 107 -19.56 27.54 10.64
C SER A 107 -20.92 27.54 11.33
N LEU A 108 -20.91 27.40 12.65
CA LEU A 108 -22.11 27.38 13.51
C LEU A 108 -22.25 28.70 14.22
N PRO A 109 -23.27 29.53 13.91
CA PRO A 109 -23.61 30.71 14.73
C PRO A 109 -24.12 30.31 16.12
N ASP A 110 -24.09 31.25 17.05
CA ASP A 110 -24.60 31.02 18.39
C ASP A 110 -26.03 30.49 18.36
N ASN A 111 -26.30 29.41 19.10
CA ASN A 111 -27.59 28.73 19.26
C ASN A 111 -28.15 28.06 17.97
N LEU A 112 -27.35 27.94 16.92
CA LEU A 112 -27.71 27.18 15.72
C LEU A 112 -26.78 25.99 15.54
N ASP A 113 -27.37 24.88 15.07
CA ASP A 113 -26.65 23.66 14.75
C ASP A 113 -27.25 23.05 13.48
N ILE A 114 -26.64 21.98 12.97
CA ILE A 114 -27.23 21.15 11.90
C ILE A 114 -28.32 20.26 12.50
N ALA A 115 -29.47 20.19 11.85
CA ALA A 115 -30.47 19.16 12.11
C ALA A 115 -29.96 17.83 11.59
N GLY A 116 -29.48 16.96 12.49
CA GLY A 116 -28.76 15.72 12.12
C GLY A 116 -29.57 14.81 11.21
N GLU A 117 -30.90 14.79 11.36
CA GLU A 117 -31.82 14.03 10.49
C GLU A 117 -31.92 14.57 9.05
N SER A 118 -31.46 15.78 8.79
CA SER A 118 -31.36 16.32 7.43
C SER A 118 -30.13 15.85 6.65
N VAL A 119 -29.15 15.20 7.32
CA VAL A 119 -28.01 14.58 6.66
C VAL A 119 -28.46 13.26 6.02
N SER A 120 -28.63 13.26 4.71
CA SER A 120 -29.28 12.19 3.97
C SER A 120 -28.79 12.11 2.52
N SER A 121 -29.26 11.14 1.76
CA SER A 121 -28.97 10.98 0.33
C SER A 121 -29.44 12.16 -0.54
N SER A 122 -30.39 12.98 -0.07
CA SER A 122 -30.83 14.18 -0.80
C SER A 122 -29.99 15.39 -0.49
N SER A 123 -29.37 15.45 0.69
CA SER A 123 -28.59 16.63 1.14
C SER A 123 -27.08 16.54 0.87
N ILE A 124 -26.52 15.30 0.87
CA ILE A 124 -25.12 15.02 0.56
C ILE A 124 -25.06 14.04 -0.59
N ARG A 125 -24.57 14.49 -1.73
CA ARG A 125 -24.49 13.70 -2.97
C ARG A 125 -23.05 13.67 -3.47
N LEU A 126 -22.68 12.54 -4.07
CA LEU A 126 -21.32 12.31 -4.60
C LEU A 126 -21.44 11.71 -6.00
N PHE A 127 -20.72 12.26 -6.96
CA PHE A 127 -20.73 11.81 -8.35
C PHE A 127 -19.30 11.53 -8.81
N GLU A 128 -19.13 10.61 -9.73
CA GLU A 128 -17.95 10.60 -10.58
C GLU A 128 -17.99 11.82 -11.51
N ALA A 129 -16.82 12.35 -11.86
CA ALA A 129 -16.74 13.50 -12.76
C ALA A 129 -15.41 13.50 -13.53
N THR A 130 -15.39 14.19 -14.67
CA THR A 130 -14.18 14.42 -15.46
C THR A 130 -13.81 15.89 -15.38
N GLN A 131 -12.55 16.20 -15.10
CA GLN A 131 -12.07 17.58 -15.15
C GLN A 131 -11.70 18.00 -16.58
N ALA A 132 -11.85 19.29 -16.86
CA ALA A 132 -11.68 19.85 -18.20
C ALA A 132 -10.29 19.59 -18.80
N LEU A 133 -9.22 19.71 -18.00
CA LEU A 133 -7.84 19.51 -18.44
C LEU A 133 -7.51 18.06 -18.83
N GLU A 134 -8.33 17.09 -18.42
CA GLU A 134 -8.14 15.67 -18.74
C GLU A 134 -9.17 15.15 -19.75
N GLY A 135 -10.30 15.85 -19.89
CA GLY A 135 -11.37 15.41 -20.76
C GLY A 135 -11.07 15.60 -22.25
N THR A 136 -11.51 14.64 -23.06
CA THR A 136 -11.27 14.63 -24.52
C THR A 136 -12.46 15.15 -25.34
N SER A 137 -13.62 15.36 -24.71
CA SER A 137 -14.82 15.88 -25.39
C SER A 137 -14.66 17.35 -25.78
N GLU A 138 -15.46 17.79 -26.75
CA GLU A 138 -15.48 19.19 -27.17
C GLU A 138 -15.82 20.14 -26.02
N THR A 139 -16.72 19.73 -25.13
CA THR A 139 -17.09 20.49 -23.93
C THR A 139 -15.92 20.66 -22.98
N CYS A 140 -15.20 19.56 -22.67
CA CYS A 140 -14.02 19.61 -21.81
C CYS A 140 -12.91 20.46 -22.43
N GLN A 141 -12.61 20.29 -23.69
CA GLN A 141 -11.58 21.06 -24.40
C GLN A 141 -11.90 22.56 -24.45
N ALA A 142 -13.17 22.92 -24.69
CA ALA A 142 -13.60 24.32 -24.66
C ALA A 142 -13.44 24.94 -23.27
N LEU A 143 -13.85 24.20 -22.22
CA LEU A 143 -13.74 24.68 -20.84
C LEU A 143 -12.27 24.74 -20.37
N ALA A 144 -11.43 23.79 -20.77
CA ALA A 144 -9.99 23.83 -20.54
C ALA A 144 -9.32 25.05 -21.20
N ALA A 145 -9.75 25.42 -22.40
CA ALA A 145 -9.25 26.60 -23.08
C ALA A 145 -9.72 27.93 -22.47
N ASP A 146 -10.89 27.93 -21.81
CA ASP A 146 -11.47 29.13 -21.22
C ASP A 146 -10.93 29.36 -19.78
N ILE A 147 -10.93 28.33 -18.94
CA ILE A 147 -10.55 28.45 -17.52
C ILE A 147 -9.13 27.93 -17.27
N GLY A 148 -8.77 26.77 -17.83
CA GLY A 148 -7.42 26.20 -17.82
C GLY A 148 -6.84 25.91 -16.42
N ALA A 149 -7.69 25.56 -15.44
CA ALA A 149 -7.28 25.33 -14.06
C ALA A 149 -7.68 23.91 -13.56
N PRO A 150 -6.93 23.32 -12.62
CA PRO A 150 -7.35 22.09 -11.92
C PRO A 150 -8.66 22.30 -11.15
N GLY A 151 -9.39 21.20 -10.95
CA GLY A 151 -10.64 21.24 -10.19
C GLY A 151 -11.84 21.82 -10.93
N VAL A 152 -11.74 21.96 -12.27
CA VAL A 152 -12.84 22.43 -13.15
C VAL A 152 -13.50 21.21 -13.79
N PRO A 153 -14.68 20.77 -13.33
CA PRO A 153 -15.40 19.64 -13.92
C PRO A 153 -16.03 20.05 -15.26
N CYS A 154 -15.98 19.15 -16.25
CA CYS A 154 -16.63 19.36 -17.56
C CYS A 154 -17.77 18.37 -17.82
N GLU A 155 -17.74 17.21 -17.19
CA GLU A 155 -18.73 16.14 -17.32
C GLU A 155 -18.97 15.45 -15.99
N LEU A 156 -20.23 15.09 -15.72
CA LEU A 156 -20.59 14.20 -14.62
C LEU A 156 -20.71 12.77 -15.12
N GLY A 157 -20.21 11.83 -14.28
CA GLY A 157 -20.38 10.41 -14.45
C GLY A 157 -21.50 9.84 -13.59
N GLU A 158 -21.30 8.65 -13.07
CA GLU A 158 -22.24 7.94 -12.22
C GLU A 158 -22.37 8.60 -10.85
N GLU A 159 -23.59 8.65 -10.31
CA GLU A 159 -23.85 9.04 -8.93
C GLU A 159 -23.56 7.85 -7.99
N LEU A 160 -22.70 8.06 -6.99
CA LEU A 160 -22.42 7.08 -5.96
C LEU A 160 -23.64 6.90 -5.07
N THR A 161 -24.01 5.65 -4.78
CA THR A 161 -25.22 5.30 -4.05
C THR A 161 -25.04 5.46 -2.53
N TYR A 162 -25.77 6.40 -1.93
CA TYR A 162 -25.78 6.58 -0.47
C TYR A 162 -26.25 5.32 0.25
N GLY A 163 -25.51 4.89 1.29
CA GLY A 163 -25.76 3.66 2.04
C GLY A 163 -25.16 2.40 1.41
N VAL A 164 -24.55 2.51 0.20
CA VAL A 164 -23.88 1.40 -0.50
C VAL A 164 -22.43 1.74 -0.79
N ASP A 165 -22.17 2.91 -1.36
CA ASP A 165 -20.82 3.36 -1.70
C ASP A 165 -20.25 4.31 -0.66
N PHE A 166 -21.12 5.10 -0.02
CA PHE A 166 -20.75 5.98 1.10
C PHE A 166 -21.94 6.26 2.01
N VAL A 167 -21.66 6.80 3.19
CA VAL A 167 -22.64 7.39 4.12
C VAL A 167 -22.15 8.74 4.61
N ALA A 168 -23.06 9.57 5.11
CA ALA A 168 -22.73 10.78 5.82
C ALA A 168 -23.41 10.83 7.18
N SER A 169 -22.78 11.46 8.16
CA SER A 169 -23.31 11.59 9.51
C SER A 169 -22.86 12.90 10.16
N TYR A 170 -23.66 13.36 11.14
CA TYR A 170 -23.34 14.56 11.90
C TYR A 170 -23.48 14.31 13.41
N THR A 171 -22.49 14.77 14.17
CA THR A 171 -22.57 14.79 15.63
C THR A 171 -22.88 16.23 16.07
N ALA A 172 -23.93 16.43 16.85
CA ALA A 172 -24.38 17.74 17.29
C ALA A 172 -23.22 18.55 17.93
N GLY A 173 -23.05 19.79 17.49
CA GLY A 173 -22.00 20.70 17.94
C GLY A 173 -20.61 20.44 17.40
N SER A 174 -20.39 19.44 16.54
CA SER A 174 -19.07 19.12 15.99
C SER A 174 -18.56 20.13 14.95
N GLY A 175 -19.48 20.85 14.30
CA GLY A 175 -19.15 21.76 13.20
C GLY A 175 -18.61 21.07 11.94
N ALA A 176 -18.78 19.73 11.82
CA ALA A 176 -18.32 18.98 10.66
C ALA A 176 -19.24 17.78 10.37
N ILE A 177 -19.63 17.63 9.11
CA ILE A 177 -20.33 16.43 8.61
C ILE A 177 -19.27 15.45 8.15
N SER A 178 -19.26 14.25 8.72
CA SER A 178 -18.38 13.17 8.29
C SER A 178 -18.96 12.46 7.07
N VAL A 179 -18.19 12.33 6.00
CA VAL A 179 -18.49 11.52 4.81
C VAL A 179 -17.56 10.30 4.83
N VAL A 180 -18.15 9.11 4.83
CA VAL A 180 -17.44 7.85 5.06
C VAL A 180 -17.66 6.94 3.85
N PRO A 181 -16.62 6.66 3.04
CA PRO A 181 -16.67 5.64 2.02
C PRO A 181 -16.94 4.26 2.64
N LEU A 182 -17.82 3.48 2.03
CA LEU A 182 -18.12 2.08 2.37
C LEU A 182 -17.46 1.11 1.40
N LYS A 183 -16.98 1.63 0.27
CA LYS A 183 -16.13 0.97 -0.72
C LYS A 183 -15.05 1.93 -1.17
N PRO A 184 -13.87 1.43 -1.57
CA PRO A 184 -12.88 2.29 -2.22
C PRO A 184 -13.46 2.96 -3.47
N MET A 185 -13.25 4.26 -3.60
CA MET A 185 -13.53 5.00 -4.83
C MET A 185 -12.53 4.57 -5.92
N LYS A 186 -12.86 4.78 -7.19
CA LYS A 186 -11.96 4.46 -8.29
C LYS A 186 -10.68 5.30 -8.20
N SER A 187 -9.54 4.69 -8.47
CA SER A 187 -8.24 5.36 -8.58
C SER A 187 -8.19 6.26 -9.81
N SER A 188 -7.42 7.35 -9.76
CA SER A 188 -7.24 8.32 -10.86
C SER A 188 -8.56 8.90 -11.39
N GLN A 189 -9.59 8.97 -10.55
CA GLN A 189 -10.94 9.38 -10.93
C GLN A 189 -11.32 10.69 -10.24
N GLY A 190 -11.89 11.63 -11.02
CA GLY A 190 -12.50 12.82 -10.47
C GLY A 190 -13.85 12.56 -9.82
N HIS A 191 -14.16 13.32 -8.78
CA HIS A 191 -15.41 13.24 -8.05
C HIS A 191 -15.99 14.64 -7.77
N MET A 192 -17.31 14.73 -7.76
CA MET A 192 -18.05 15.92 -7.35
C MET A 192 -18.80 15.66 -6.05
N LEU A 193 -18.44 16.38 -5.00
CA LEU A 193 -19.21 16.48 -3.76
C LEU A 193 -20.22 17.62 -3.89
N VAL A 194 -21.48 17.37 -3.58
CA VAL A 194 -22.56 18.34 -3.62
C VAL A 194 -23.33 18.35 -2.30
N VAL A 195 -23.48 19.53 -1.72
CA VAL A 195 -24.33 19.80 -0.57
C VAL A 195 -25.53 20.61 -1.08
N THR A 196 -26.75 20.09 -0.88
CA THR A 196 -27.96 20.75 -1.32
C THR A 196 -28.67 21.51 -0.20
N GLU A 197 -29.64 22.37 -0.53
CA GLU A 197 -30.50 23.07 0.44
C GLU A 197 -31.42 22.14 1.26
N GLU A 198 -31.45 20.83 0.97
CA GLU A 198 -32.09 19.82 1.83
C GLU A 198 -31.31 19.61 3.14
N LEU A 199 -30.05 20.03 3.23
CA LEU A 199 -29.35 20.12 4.49
C LEU A 199 -29.88 21.31 5.29
N LYS A 200 -30.43 21.03 6.48
CA LYS A 200 -31.11 22.03 7.31
C LYS A 200 -30.38 22.29 8.62
N SER A 201 -30.49 23.49 9.11
CA SER A 201 -30.17 23.86 10.48
C SER A 201 -31.33 23.56 11.43
N THR A 202 -31.05 23.58 12.73
CA THR A 202 -32.02 23.24 13.81
C THR A 202 -33.25 24.13 13.84
N ASP A 203 -33.21 25.29 13.20
CA ASP A 203 -34.36 26.19 13.02
C ASP A 203 -35.14 25.90 11.71
N GLY A 204 -34.73 24.87 10.94
CA GLY A 204 -35.42 24.41 9.72
C GLY A 204 -35.01 25.15 8.45
N ARG A 205 -34.14 26.15 8.53
CA ARG A 205 -33.60 26.85 7.35
C ARG A 205 -32.55 26.00 6.63
N ALA A 206 -32.37 26.23 5.34
CA ALA A 206 -31.29 25.61 4.58
C ALA A 206 -29.91 26.08 5.09
N VAL A 207 -28.96 25.13 5.18
CA VAL A 207 -27.54 25.45 5.32
C VAL A 207 -27.11 26.13 4.03
N LYS A 208 -26.38 27.24 4.14
CA LYS A 208 -25.89 28.02 2.99
C LYS A 208 -24.39 27.84 2.77
N GLY A 209 -23.89 28.19 1.61
CA GLY A 209 -22.46 28.38 1.39
C GLY A 209 -21.89 29.54 2.19
N SER A 210 -20.57 29.63 2.30
CA SER A 210 -19.91 30.80 2.85
C SER A 210 -20.31 32.08 2.06
N ILE A 211 -20.08 33.24 2.61
CA ILE A 211 -20.34 34.50 1.88
C ILE A 211 -19.53 34.55 0.56
N THR A 212 -18.29 34.05 0.60
CA THR A 212 -17.44 33.96 -0.58
C THR A 212 -18.06 33.03 -1.64
N TRP A 213 -18.59 31.88 -1.22
CA TRP A 213 -19.30 30.94 -2.10
C TRP A 213 -20.54 31.59 -2.72
N GLU A 214 -21.40 32.19 -1.89
CA GLU A 214 -22.64 32.83 -2.35
C GLU A 214 -22.41 34.00 -3.33
N LEU A 215 -21.28 34.69 -3.23
CA LEU A 215 -20.86 35.70 -4.19
C LEU A 215 -20.34 35.06 -5.48
N ALA A 216 -19.47 34.06 -5.37
CA ALA A 216 -18.80 33.43 -6.52
C ALA A 216 -19.75 32.54 -7.33
N ARG A 217 -20.79 31.95 -6.73
CA ARG A 217 -21.78 31.11 -7.45
C ARG A 217 -22.75 31.89 -8.33
N GLN A 218 -22.81 33.24 -8.20
CA GLN A 218 -23.66 34.05 -9.08
C GLN A 218 -23.22 33.89 -10.53
N ASP A 219 -24.18 33.87 -11.44
CA ASP A 219 -23.91 33.72 -12.88
C ASP A 219 -22.98 34.84 -13.37
N ILE A 220 -21.79 34.48 -13.80
CA ILE A 220 -20.74 35.39 -14.26
C ILE A 220 -21.18 36.22 -15.49
N THR A 221 -22.13 35.73 -16.28
CA THR A 221 -22.63 36.43 -17.47
C THR A 221 -23.57 37.58 -17.12
N THR A 222 -24.23 37.50 -15.98
CA THR A 222 -25.22 38.51 -15.53
C THR A 222 -24.74 39.32 -14.34
N ASN A 223 -23.91 38.77 -13.46
CA ASN A 223 -23.43 39.39 -12.21
C ASN A 223 -21.92 39.24 -12.06
N ALA A 224 -21.13 39.66 -13.06
CA ALA A 224 -19.67 39.57 -13.02
C ALA A 224 -19.07 40.36 -11.87
N LEU A 225 -18.14 39.71 -11.11
CA LEU A 225 -17.44 40.33 -9.98
C LEU A 225 -16.36 41.32 -10.43
N GLY A 226 -16.00 42.30 -9.57
CA GLY A 226 -15.29 43.48 -10.00
C GLY A 226 -13.76 43.42 -10.12
N SER A 227 -13.09 42.29 -9.76
CA SER A 227 -11.64 42.14 -9.89
C SER A 227 -11.29 40.86 -10.68
N ALA A 228 -10.08 40.84 -11.26
CA ALA A 228 -9.63 39.67 -12.04
C ALA A 228 -9.62 38.38 -11.19
N ASP A 229 -9.10 38.43 -9.98
CA ASP A 229 -9.03 37.27 -9.08
C ASP A 229 -10.43 36.78 -8.68
N LEU A 230 -11.36 37.71 -8.43
CA LEU A 230 -12.75 37.34 -8.12
C LEU A 230 -13.48 36.79 -9.33
N LEU A 231 -13.20 37.29 -10.54
CA LEU A 231 -13.75 36.74 -11.79
C LEU A 231 -13.22 35.32 -12.05
N GLN A 232 -11.93 35.08 -11.80
CA GLN A 232 -11.36 33.74 -11.92
C GLN A 232 -12.03 32.78 -10.93
N LEU A 233 -12.14 33.17 -9.67
CA LEU A 233 -12.86 32.38 -8.65
C LEU A 233 -14.33 32.15 -9.04
N GLN A 234 -14.99 33.16 -9.58
CA GLN A 234 -16.37 33.05 -10.05
C GLN A 234 -16.48 32.06 -11.21
N GLY A 235 -15.55 32.08 -12.18
CA GLY A 235 -15.48 31.09 -13.26
C GLY A 235 -15.32 29.66 -12.75
N LEU A 236 -14.39 29.47 -11.80
CA LEU A 236 -14.18 28.17 -11.14
C LEU A 236 -15.43 27.67 -10.42
N VAL A 237 -16.08 28.51 -9.61
CA VAL A 237 -17.30 28.11 -8.87
C VAL A 237 -18.48 27.89 -9.82
N ASN A 238 -18.62 28.71 -10.88
CA ASN A 238 -19.66 28.51 -11.88
C ASN A 238 -19.49 27.18 -12.61
N SER A 239 -18.26 26.75 -12.90
CA SER A 239 -18.02 25.41 -13.50
C SER A 239 -18.52 24.27 -12.60
N LEU A 240 -18.28 24.39 -11.27
CA LEU A 240 -18.77 23.41 -10.28
C LEU A 240 -20.30 23.32 -10.23
N VAL A 241 -20.98 24.45 -10.41
CA VAL A 241 -22.45 24.49 -10.31
C VAL A 241 -23.11 24.12 -11.64
N ASN A 242 -22.60 24.63 -12.76
CA ASN A 242 -23.23 24.45 -14.07
C ASN A 242 -23.14 23.00 -14.57
N VAL A 243 -22.10 22.24 -14.21
CA VAL A 243 -21.97 20.83 -14.57
C VAL A 243 -23.07 19.94 -13.94
N LEU A 244 -23.81 20.44 -12.94
CA LEU A 244 -24.87 19.71 -12.22
C LEU A 244 -26.22 19.78 -12.93
N GLU A 245 -26.46 20.74 -13.83
CA GLU A 245 -27.75 20.89 -14.53
C GLU A 245 -28.17 19.64 -15.33
N PRO A 246 -27.27 18.96 -16.09
CA PRO A 246 -27.60 17.72 -16.79
C PRO A 246 -28.04 16.58 -15.89
N ALA A 247 -27.60 16.58 -14.62
CA ALA A 247 -28.02 15.60 -13.61
C ALA A 247 -29.38 15.93 -12.97
N GLY A 248 -30.04 16.99 -13.44
CA GLY A 248 -31.36 17.42 -12.95
C GLY A 248 -31.34 18.12 -11.59
N LEU A 249 -30.17 18.64 -11.18
CA LEU A 249 -30.04 19.49 -10.00
C LEU A 249 -30.25 20.96 -10.41
N ASP A 250 -31.20 21.62 -9.75
CA ASP A 250 -31.33 23.07 -9.89
C ASP A 250 -30.14 23.74 -9.21
N THR A 251 -29.43 24.59 -9.95
CA THR A 251 -28.26 25.32 -9.41
C THR A 251 -28.65 26.17 -8.19
N ALA A 252 -29.92 26.60 -8.08
CA ALA A 252 -30.44 27.33 -6.94
C ALA A 252 -30.43 26.49 -5.65
N ASP A 253 -30.62 25.18 -5.78
CA ASP A 253 -30.71 24.24 -4.64
C ASP A 253 -29.32 23.77 -4.13
N VAL A 254 -28.23 24.23 -4.74
CA VAL A 254 -26.85 23.84 -4.36
C VAL A 254 -26.30 24.83 -3.32
N SER A 255 -26.11 24.37 -2.11
CA SER A 255 -25.48 25.14 -1.03
C SER A 255 -23.97 25.18 -1.14
N TYR A 256 -23.35 24.09 -1.65
CA TYR A 256 -21.90 23.98 -1.84
C TYR A 256 -21.58 22.84 -2.80
N ALA A 257 -20.52 22.97 -3.57
CA ALA A 257 -19.95 21.90 -4.34
C ALA A 257 -18.42 21.95 -4.33
N ALA A 258 -17.77 20.81 -4.44
CA ALA A 258 -16.32 20.69 -4.55
C ALA A 258 -15.97 19.58 -5.52
N TYR A 259 -14.93 19.79 -6.31
CA TYR A 259 -14.32 18.77 -7.14
C TYR A 259 -13.06 18.27 -6.47
N PHE A 260 -12.83 16.95 -6.49
CA PHE A 260 -11.57 16.34 -6.07
C PHE A 260 -11.27 15.09 -6.89
N SER A 261 -10.00 14.80 -7.09
CA SER A 261 -9.51 13.58 -7.74
C SER A 261 -8.96 12.62 -6.70
N THR A 262 -9.21 11.33 -6.88
CA THR A 262 -8.45 10.27 -6.20
C THR A 262 -7.09 10.13 -6.86
N GLN A 263 -6.05 9.84 -6.06
CA GLN A 263 -4.69 9.71 -6.57
C GLN A 263 -4.51 8.51 -7.50
N SER A 264 -3.45 8.57 -8.33
CA SER A 264 -3.00 7.44 -9.13
C SER A 264 -2.34 6.39 -8.23
N ILE A 265 -2.92 5.20 -8.19
CA ILE A 265 -2.47 4.10 -7.32
C ILE A 265 -1.62 3.12 -8.11
N GLU A 266 -2.11 2.69 -9.28
CA GLU A 266 -1.55 1.58 -10.03
C GLU A 266 -0.60 2.02 -11.16
N ASP A 267 -0.69 3.27 -11.61
CA ASP A 267 -0.07 3.74 -12.85
C ASP A 267 1.44 3.49 -12.90
N SER A 268 2.15 3.82 -11.83
CA SER A 268 3.59 3.59 -11.75
C SER A 268 3.95 2.10 -11.69
N LEU A 269 3.23 1.29 -10.94
CA LEU A 269 3.48 -0.15 -10.81
C LEU A 269 3.13 -0.89 -12.11
N ASN A 270 2.05 -0.52 -12.79
CA ASN A 270 1.73 -1.03 -14.13
C ASN A 270 2.81 -0.64 -15.15
N THR A 271 3.32 0.59 -15.07
CA THR A 271 4.43 1.04 -15.92
C THR A 271 5.69 0.22 -15.65
N VAL A 272 6.04 -0.04 -14.38
CA VAL A 272 7.17 -0.90 -14.01
C VAL A 272 6.99 -2.31 -14.56
N LYS A 273 5.80 -2.90 -14.45
CA LYS A 273 5.48 -4.22 -15.03
C LYS A 273 5.72 -4.24 -16.54
N GLN A 274 5.23 -3.22 -17.26
CA GLN A 274 5.44 -3.11 -18.71
C GLN A 274 6.91 -2.94 -19.08
N LEU A 275 7.66 -2.09 -18.36
CA LEU A 275 9.08 -1.86 -18.58
C LEU A 275 9.93 -3.13 -18.39
N ASN A 276 9.55 -4.00 -17.46
CA ASN A 276 10.27 -5.24 -17.21
C ASN A 276 10.10 -6.27 -18.32
N ILE A 277 8.95 -6.33 -19.00
CA ILE A 277 8.68 -7.30 -20.08
C ILE A 277 8.97 -6.73 -21.48
N ALA A 278 8.96 -5.41 -21.67
CA ALA A 278 9.09 -4.79 -22.97
C ALA A 278 10.36 -5.22 -23.77
N PRO A 279 11.58 -5.32 -23.17
CA PRO A 279 12.76 -5.77 -23.89
C PRO A 279 12.63 -7.19 -24.43
N PHE A 280 12.04 -8.10 -23.63
CA PHE A 280 11.73 -9.47 -24.07
C PHE A 280 10.74 -9.46 -25.22
N ALA A 281 9.63 -8.73 -25.10
CA ALA A 281 8.59 -8.65 -26.11
C ALA A 281 9.14 -8.11 -27.44
N GLN A 282 9.94 -7.04 -27.40
CA GLN A 282 10.58 -6.47 -28.58
C GLN A 282 11.51 -7.47 -29.27
N ALA A 283 12.37 -8.17 -28.51
CA ALA A 283 13.28 -9.16 -29.04
C ALA A 283 12.54 -10.36 -29.63
N PHE A 284 11.47 -10.80 -28.99
CA PHE A 284 10.59 -11.88 -29.44
C PHE A 284 9.94 -11.53 -30.78
N GLN A 285 9.30 -10.36 -30.89
CA GLN A 285 8.65 -9.90 -32.11
C GLN A 285 9.65 -9.65 -33.24
N ALA A 286 10.80 -9.04 -32.95
CA ALA A 286 11.87 -8.82 -33.93
C ALA A 286 12.38 -10.16 -34.51
N THR A 287 12.53 -11.19 -33.68
CA THR A 287 12.99 -12.52 -34.10
C THR A 287 11.93 -13.22 -34.97
N LEU A 288 10.64 -13.14 -34.60
CA LEU A 288 9.54 -13.65 -35.42
C LEU A 288 9.49 -12.97 -36.80
N ALA A 289 9.74 -11.67 -36.85
CA ALA A 289 9.75 -10.90 -38.11
C ALA A 289 10.83 -11.38 -39.08
N THR A 290 11.88 -12.08 -38.62
CA THR A 290 12.89 -12.75 -39.49
C THR A 290 12.40 -14.08 -40.11
N GLY A 291 11.21 -14.57 -39.72
CA GLY A 291 10.68 -15.87 -40.12
C GLY A 291 11.08 -17.03 -39.20
N ALA A 292 11.63 -16.74 -38.02
CA ALA A 292 11.92 -17.75 -37.01
C ALA A 292 10.62 -18.34 -36.42
N ASP A 293 10.68 -19.57 -35.93
CA ASP A 293 9.56 -20.17 -35.21
C ASP A 293 9.45 -19.61 -33.74
N LEU A 294 8.32 -19.91 -33.09
CA LEU A 294 8.02 -19.43 -31.74
C LEU A 294 9.08 -19.90 -30.72
N ALA A 295 9.58 -21.14 -30.84
CA ALA A 295 10.56 -21.67 -29.91
C ALA A 295 11.90 -20.94 -30.03
N THR A 296 12.35 -20.67 -31.26
CA THR A 296 13.56 -19.89 -31.57
C THR A 296 13.43 -18.47 -31.09
N ALA A 297 12.27 -17.82 -31.32
CA ALA A 297 12.02 -16.44 -30.87
C ALA A 297 12.03 -16.37 -29.34
N ASN A 298 11.38 -17.29 -28.64
CA ASN A 298 11.37 -17.36 -27.19
C ASN A 298 12.78 -17.60 -26.62
N ALA A 299 13.53 -18.55 -27.15
CA ALA A 299 14.90 -18.84 -26.69
C ALA A 299 15.84 -17.61 -26.85
N PHE A 300 15.71 -16.88 -27.97
CA PHE A 300 16.48 -15.64 -28.17
C PHE A 300 16.04 -14.53 -27.22
N ALA A 301 14.74 -14.32 -27.05
CA ALA A 301 14.20 -13.25 -26.23
C ALA A 301 14.46 -13.47 -24.72
N SER A 302 14.55 -14.71 -24.26
CA SER A 302 14.74 -15.03 -22.82
C SER A 302 15.98 -14.39 -22.20
N GLN A 303 17.01 -14.06 -22.98
CA GLN A 303 18.18 -13.32 -22.50
C GLN A 303 17.87 -11.90 -21.98
N TYR A 304 16.69 -11.37 -22.29
CA TYR A 304 16.23 -10.06 -21.84
C TYR A 304 15.33 -10.11 -20.59
N LEU A 305 15.07 -11.32 -20.07
CA LEU A 305 14.39 -11.50 -18.79
C LEU A 305 15.39 -11.39 -17.63
N PRO A 306 14.94 -10.95 -16.45
CA PRO A 306 15.72 -11.14 -15.25
C PRO A 306 15.93 -12.64 -15.05
N THR A 307 17.20 -13.05 -14.95
CA THR A 307 17.58 -14.47 -14.91
C THR A 307 18.02 -14.84 -13.50
N ILE A 308 17.43 -15.90 -12.95
CA ILE A 308 17.86 -16.49 -11.69
C ILE A 308 19.01 -17.46 -11.97
N THR A 309 20.15 -17.29 -11.31
CA THR A 309 21.25 -18.25 -11.34
C THR A 309 21.30 -19.01 -10.02
N THR A 310 21.23 -20.34 -10.07
CA THR A 310 21.22 -21.17 -8.87
C THR A 310 22.61 -21.72 -8.54
N GLU A 311 22.84 -21.93 -7.24
CA GLU A 311 24.01 -22.60 -6.70
C GLU A 311 23.60 -23.53 -5.53
N LEU A 312 24.39 -24.56 -5.26
CA LEU A 312 24.21 -25.39 -4.07
C LEU A 312 24.59 -24.57 -2.84
N THR A 313 23.80 -24.71 -1.77
CA THR A 313 24.12 -24.05 -0.51
C THR A 313 25.46 -24.52 0.02
N ALA A 314 26.24 -23.59 0.59
CA ALA A 314 27.49 -23.94 1.30
C ALA A 314 27.22 -24.47 2.73
N GLY A 315 25.99 -24.42 3.18
CA GLY A 315 25.52 -24.79 4.52
C GLY A 315 24.52 -25.96 4.53
N PRO A 316 23.70 -26.06 5.57
CA PRO A 316 22.64 -27.05 5.67
C PRO A 316 21.68 -26.98 4.49
N ASP A 317 21.47 -28.10 3.80
CA ASP A 317 20.68 -28.17 2.57
C ASP A 317 19.27 -28.73 2.76
N THR A 318 18.87 -28.96 4.01
CA THR A 318 17.52 -29.42 4.36
C THR A 318 16.89 -28.56 5.47
N VAL A 319 15.55 -28.60 5.56
CA VAL A 319 14.80 -27.90 6.63
C VAL A 319 15.19 -28.43 8.01
N PHE A 320 15.40 -29.74 8.14
CA PHE A 320 15.81 -30.36 9.43
C PHE A 320 17.10 -29.72 9.95
N GLU A 321 18.11 -29.63 9.14
CA GLU A 321 19.43 -29.13 9.53
C GLU A 321 19.41 -27.64 9.90
N ASN A 322 18.58 -26.85 9.21
CA ASN A 322 18.38 -25.44 9.51
C ASN A 322 17.64 -25.19 10.83
N PHE A 323 16.68 -26.06 11.17
CA PHE A 323 15.81 -25.87 12.36
C PHE A 323 15.96 -26.96 13.41
N SER A 324 16.97 -27.80 13.34
CA SER A 324 17.18 -28.91 14.27
C SER A 324 17.15 -28.48 15.75
N SER A 325 17.67 -27.29 16.06
CA SER A 325 17.67 -26.71 17.41
C SER A 325 16.28 -26.26 17.90
N LEU A 326 15.31 -26.08 17.00
CA LEU A 326 13.91 -25.80 17.34
C LEU A 326 13.08 -27.08 17.45
N LEU A 327 13.50 -28.14 16.75
CA LEU A 327 12.80 -29.43 16.70
C LEU A 327 13.24 -30.38 17.81
N LEU A 328 14.48 -30.27 18.24
CA LEU A 328 15.12 -31.18 19.23
C LEU A 328 15.84 -30.38 20.29
N THR A 329 15.93 -30.95 21.49
CA THR A 329 16.74 -30.36 22.57
C THR A 329 18.24 -30.44 22.29
N ALA A 330 19.03 -29.58 22.91
CA ALA A 330 20.49 -29.59 22.74
C ALA A 330 21.12 -30.94 23.12
N GLU A 331 20.55 -31.65 24.13
CA GLU A 331 21.00 -32.98 24.55
C GLU A 331 20.67 -34.03 23.46
N GLN A 332 19.48 -33.98 22.86
CA GLN A 332 19.08 -34.85 21.77
C GLN A 332 19.98 -34.66 20.55
N LEU A 333 20.21 -33.39 20.15
CA LEU A 333 21.11 -33.06 19.03
C LEU A 333 22.54 -33.57 19.29
N ALA A 334 23.10 -33.32 20.44
CA ALA A 334 24.44 -33.80 20.79
C ALA A 334 24.51 -35.35 20.76
N GLY A 335 23.45 -36.02 21.22
CA GLY A 335 23.33 -37.48 21.16
C GLY A 335 23.28 -38.01 19.74
N LEU A 336 22.54 -37.36 18.84
CA LEU A 336 22.44 -37.69 17.43
C LEU A 336 23.78 -37.42 16.71
N ALA A 337 24.40 -36.28 16.95
CA ALA A 337 25.68 -35.89 16.38
C ALA A 337 26.80 -36.87 16.73
N ALA A 338 26.79 -37.39 17.97
CA ALA A 338 27.79 -38.38 18.42
C ALA A 338 27.77 -39.69 17.60
N VAL A 339 26.66 -39.99 16.91
CA VAL A 339 26.48 -41.19 16.10
C VAL A 339 26.22 -40.87 14.63
N GLY A 340 26.32 -39.60 14.19
CA GLY A 340 26.15 -39.17 12.80
C GLY A 340 24.69 -39.22 12.32
N LEU A 341 23.73 -39.00 13.21
CA LEU A 341 22.29 -38.96 12.89
C LEU A 341 21.71 -37.54 13.04
N ASP A 342 22.54 -36.51 13.10
CA ASP A 342 22.19 -35.10 13.20
C ASP A 342 21.96 -34.42 11.85
N THR A 343 22.08 -35.19 10.77
CA THR A 343 21.79 -34.76 9.40
C THR A 343 20.73 -35.63 8.74
N CYS A 344 20.03 -35.11 7.73
CA CYS A 344 19.09 -35.89 6.95
C CYS A 344 19.78 -37.08 6.23
N ASP A 345 20.93 -36.86 5.67
CA ASP A 345 21.71 -37.92 5.02
C ASP A 345 22.08 -39.06 5.98
N GLY A 346 22.53 -38.71 7.20
CA GLY A 346 22.83 -39.67 8.23
C GLY A 346 21.61 -40.50 8.67
N LEU A 347 20.48 -39.81 8.88
CA LEU A 347 19.20 -40.47 9.20
C LEU A 347 18.73 -41.37 8.09
N ILE A 348 18.73 -40.91 6.85
CA ILE A 348 18.30 -41.64 5.66
C ILE A 348 19.18 -42.90 5.43
N ALA A 349 20.51 -42.74 5.50
CA ALA A 349 21.45 -43.87 5.33
C ALA A 349 21.23 -44.94 6.40
N ALA A 350 20.99 -44.54 7.65
CA ALA A 350 20.74 -45.51 8.73
C ALA A 350 19.38 -46.19 8.66
N VAL A 351 18.30 -45.44 8.27
CA VAL A 351 16.94 -45.98 8.10
C VAL A 351 16.90 -46.96 6.90
N SER A 352 17.59 -46.61 5.83
CA SER A 352 17.62 -47.43 4.59
C SER A 352 18.46 -48.71 4.71
N ASN A 353 19.23 -48.84 5.82
CA ASN A 353 20.05 -50.02 6.08
C ASN A 353 19.57 -50.81 7.32
N PRO A 354 18.71 -51.83 7.15
CA PRO A 354 18.21 -52.63 8.27
C PRO A 354 19.30 -53.38 9.05
N ALA A 355 20.50 -53.56 8.48
CA ALA A 355 21.63 -54.17 9.15
C ALA A 355 22.46 -53.17 9.98
N SER A 356 22.20 -51.89 9.89
CA SER A 356 22.85 -50.85 10.71
C SER A 356 22.55 -51.02 12.21
N PRO A 357 23.52 -50.98 13.11
CA PRO A 357 23.23 -50.95 14.54
C PRO A 357 22.48 -49.72 14.97
N LEU A 358 22.46 -48.66 14.14
CA LEU A 358 21.74 -47.42 14.39
C LEU A 358 20.32 -47.38 13.78
N ASN A 359 19.93 -48.41 13.04
CA ASN A 359 18.66 -48.43 12.30
C ASN A 359 17.44 -48.15 13.19
N ALA A 360 17.37 -48.80 14.35
CA ALA A 360 16.23 -48.58 15.26
C ALA A 360 16.16 -47.14 15.80
N THR A 361 17.31 -46.55 16.19
CA THR A 361 17.41 -45.16 16.67
C THR A 361 17.08 -44.21 15.52
N ALA A 362 17.65 -44.42 14.34
CA ALA A 362 17.39 -43.59 13.18
C ALA A 362 15.92 -43.65 12.78
N THR A 363 15.29 -44.83 12.78
CA THR A 363 13.87 -45.01 12.46
C THR A 363 12.99 -44.26 13.43
N ALA A 364 13.30 -44.33 14.74
CA ALA A 364 12.54 -43.59 15.77
C ALA A 364 12.68 -42.05 15.60
N THR A 365 13.91 -41.59 15.34
CA THR A 365 14.18 -40.16 15.10
C THR A 365 13.51 -39.70 13.80
N PHE A 366 13.66 -40.46 12.72
CA PHE A 366 13.07 -40.18 11.42
C PHE A 366 11.54 -40.14 11.45
N ALA A 367 10.90 -40.95 12.30
CA ALA A 367 9.46 -40.90 12.48
C ALA A 367 8.97 -39.56 13.08
N SER A 368 9.83 -38.86 13.81
CA SER A 368 9.48 -37.55 14.40
C SER A 368 9.93 -36.34 13.55
N VAL A 369 11.04 -36.45 12.84
CA VAL A 369 11.63 -35.31 12.11
C VAL A 369 11.83 -35.55 10.61
N GLY A 370 11.56 -36.74 10.10
CA GLY A 370 11.82 -37.12 8.71
C GLY A 370 11.04 -36.28 7.67
N SER A 371 9.88 -35.73 8.05
CA SER A 371 9.16 -34.80 7.20
C SER A 371 9.97 -33.54 6.87
N PHE A 372 10.85 -33.11 7.75
CA PHE A 372 11.72 -31.95 7.51
C PHE A 372 12.93 -32.26 6.62
N CYS A 373 13.10 -33.53 6.21
CA CYS A 373 14.06 -33.96 5.21
C CYS A 373 13.46 -34.10 3.79
N THR A 374 12.17 -33.79 3.62
CA THR A 374 11.45 -34.02 2.34
C THR A 374 11.76 -33.00 1.26
N SER A 375 12.48 -31.94 1.58
CA SER A 375 12.87 -30.89 0.64
C SER A 375 14.35 -30.59 0.72
N THR A 376 14.96 -30.34 -0.44
CA THR A 376 16.33 -29.82 -0.58
C THR A 376 16.29 -28.32 -0.78
N ILE A 377 17.12 -27.58 -0.06
CA ILE A 377 17.27 -26.14 -0.19
C ILE A 377 18.30 -25.86 -1.28
N VAL A 378 17.95 -24.98 -2.21
CA VAL A 378 18.84 -24.47 -3.25
C VAL A 378 18.83 -22.95 -3.19
N GLU A 379 20.02 -22.34 -3.18
CA GLU A 379 20.13 -20.89 -3.24
C GLU A 379 20.27 -20.41 -4.68
N GLY A 380 19.93 -19.15 -4.90
CA GLY A 380 20.09 -18.50 -6.18
C GLY A 380 20.22 -17.00 -6.02
N GLU A 381 20.53 -16.35 -7.12
CA GLU A 381 20.61 -14.90 -7.22
C GLU A 381 19.84 -14.40 -8.44
N VAL A 382 19.22 -13.25 -8.30
CA VAL A 382 18.57 -12.55 -9.41
C VAL A 382 18.84 -11.05 -9.32
N LYS A 383 19.03 -10.41 -10.47
CA LYS A 383 19.14 -8.95 -10.55
C LYS A 383 17.78 -8.37 -10.90
N LEU A 384 17.21 -7.57 -9.99
CA LEU A 384 15.94 -6.90 -10.19
C LEU A 384 16.10 -5.37 -10.16
N PRO A 385 15.23 -4.61 -10.87
CA PRO A 385 15.26 -3.15 -10.81
C PRO A 385 15.04 -2.62 -9.39
N TYR A 386 15.81 -1.62 -8.98
CA TYR A 386 15.68 -0.99 -7.68
C TYR A 386 15.44 0.51 -7.84
N TYR A 387 14.34 1.00 -7.30
CA TYR A 387 13.87 2.38 -7.46
C TYR A 387 13.96 3.20 -6.17
N SER A 388 14.19 2.56 -5.02
CA SER A 388 14.41 3.23 -3.73
C SER A 388 15.87 3.64 -3.56
N SER A 389 16.15 4.60 -2.67
CA SER A 389 17.50 5.10 -2.43
C SER A 389 18.34 4.11 -1.64
N THR A 390 19.57 3.85 -2.10
CA THR A 390 20.56 3.03 -1.40
C THR A 390 21.50 3.84 -0.52
N THR A 391 21.52 5.16 -0.70
CA THR A 391 22.40 6.08 0.05
C THR A 391 21.66 6.87 1.13
N ASN A 392 20.33 6.92 1.04
CA ASN A 392 19.44 7.56 2.01
C ASN A 392 18.09 6.84 2.09
N PRO A 393 18.06 5.56 2.53
CA PRO A 393 16.86 4.69 2.42
C PRO A 393 15.67 5.16 3.27
N SER A 394 15.88 5.98 4.30
CA SER A 394 14.82 6.54 5.12
C SER A 394 14.48 8.00 4.77
N GLY A 395 15.33 8.69 4.02
CA GLY A 395 15.19 10.12 3.74
C GLY A 395 14.78 10.45 2.30
N ASP A 396 14.83 9.48 1.38
CA ASP A 396 14.45 9.67 -0.01
C ASP A 396 13.37 8.66 -0.43
N TRP A 397 12.75 8.89 -1.60
CA TRP A 397 11.64 8.12 -2.14
C TRP A 397 11.74 8.01 -3.66
N TRP A 398 10.84 7.28 -4.30
CA TRP A 398 10.81 7.15 -5.75
C TRP A 398 10.67 8.50 -6.44
N ARG A 399 11.55 8.77 -7.37
CA ARG A 399 11.52 9.96 -8.22
C ARG A 399 11.19 9.55 -9.65
N ALA A 400 10.45 10.41 -10.34
CA ALA A 400 10.17 10.19 -11.76
C ALA A 400 11.41 10.44 -12.62
N ALA A 401 11.61 9.61 -13.63
CA ALA A 401 12.70 9.73 -14.59
C ALA A 401 12.50 10.89 -15.56
N CYS A 402 11.26 11.26 -15.82
CA CYS A 402 10.87 12.21 -16.86
C CYS A 402 10.36 13.53 -16.28
N THR A 403 10.25 14.53 -17.10
CA THR A 403 9.46 15.73 -16.81
C THR A 403 7.97 15.39 -16.92
N SER A 404 7.14 15.91 -16.00
CA SER A 404 5.70 15.64 -15.99
C SER A 404 5.03 15.97 -17.32
N GLY A 405 4.19 15.05 -17.81
CA GLY A 405 3.39 15.26 -19.01
C GLY A 405 2.49 16.49 -18.93
N ALA A 406 1.98 16.84 -17.74
CA ALA A 406 1.21 18.06 -17.52
C ALA A 406 2.06 19.32 -17.74
N THR A 407 3.29 19.33 -17.23
CA THR A 407 4.26 20.42 -17.50
C THR A 407 4.60 20.51 -18.97
N LEU A 408 4.87 19.38 -19.63
CA LEU A 408 5.16 19.35 -21.07
C LEU A 408 3.98 19.90 -21.89
N GLN A 409 2.77 19.54 -21.53
CA GLN A 409 1.56 20.07 -22.20
C GLN A 409 1.44 21.59 -22.02
N SER A 410 1.72 22.10 -20.82
CA SER A 410 1.67 23.54 -20.51
C SER A 410 2.75 24.35 -21.24
N LEU A 411 3.95 23.77 -21.44
CA LEU A 411 5.05 24.41 -22.17
C LEU A 411 4.78 24.47 -23.67
N GLY A 412 4.16 23.45 -24.23
CA GLY A 412 3.88 23.34 -25.65
C GLY A 412 5.09 22.93 -26.49
N ALA A 413 4.80 22.46 -27.71
CA ALA A 413 5.78 21.83 -28.60
C ALA A 413 6.97 22.73 -28.98
N ASP A 414 6.72 24.03 -29.15
CA ASP A 414 7.76 24.99 -29.58
C ASP A 414 8.84 25.15 -28.48
N ILE A 415 8.43 25.36 -27.22
CA ILE A 415 9.38 25.51 -26.11
C ILE A 415 10.14 24.19 -25.86
N ILE A 416 9.46 23.04 -25.93
CA ILE A 416 10.10 21.72 -25.82
C ILE A 416 11.17 21.56 -26.91
N SER A 417 10.85 21.93 -28.15
CA SER A 417 11.81 21.85 -29.28
C SER A 417 13.03 22.74 -29.03
N ASP A 418 12.83 23.96 -28.55
CA ASP A 418 13.90 24.90 -28.26
C ASP A 418 14.83 24.38 -27.15
N LEU A 419 14.29 23.80 -26.07
CA LEU A 419 15.05 23.17 -25.00
C LEU A 419 15.90 22.00 -25.52
N ILE A 420 15.32 21.12 -26.35
CA ILE A 420 16.03 19.99 -26.94
C ILE A 420 17.17 20.50 -27.86
N GLN A 421 16.92 21.49 -28.70
CA GLN A 421 17.93 22.09 -29.57
C GLN A 421 19.06 22.78 -28.78
N ALA A 422 18.74 23.35 -27.63
CA ALA A 422 19.72 23.94 -26.71
C ALA A 422 20.52 22.87 -25.92
N GLY A 423 20.22 21.57 -26.09
CA GLY A 423 20.87 20.47 -25.37
C GLY A 423 20.43 20.34 -23.92
N GLN A 424 19.30 20.94 -23.54
CA GLN A 424 18.75 20.89 -22.18
C GLN A 424 17.90 19.62 -21.99
N VAL A 425 18.55 18.47 -22.21
CA VAL A 425 17.96 17.13 -22.02
C VAL A 425 18.75 16.38 -20.96
N GLY A 426 18.04 15.73 -20.04
CA GLY A 426 18.63 14.92 -18.99
C GLY A 426 19.03 13.51 -19.45
N PRO A 427 19.71 12.74 -18.58
CA PRO A 427 20.25 11.42 -18.91
C PRO A 427 19.16 10.36 -19.19
N ASN A 428 17.96 10.54 -18.66
CA ASN A 428 16.85 9.59 -18.84
C ASN A 428 16.02 9.85 -20.11
N ASN A 429 16.35 10.86 -20.93
CA ASN A 429 15.50 11.26 -22.04
C ASN A 429 15.20 10.11 -23.03
N SER A 430 16.20 9.29 -23.35
CA SER A 430 15.99 8.12 -24.21
C SER A 430 15.00 7.11 -23.60
N LYS A 431 15.12 6.85 -22.28
CA LYS A 431 14.20 5.98 -21.53
C LYS A 431 12.78 6.55 -21.54
N CYS A 432 12.65 7.85 -21.27
CA CYS A 432 11.37 8.55 -21.28
C CYS A 432 10.67 8.42 -22.64
N GLN A 433 11.39 8.68 -23.74
CA GLN A 433 10.88 8.59 -25.08
C GLN A 433 10.42 7.17 -25.45
N ILE A 434 11.24 6.16 -25.13
CA ILE A 434 10.91 4.76 -25.44
C ILE A 434 9.71 4.31 -24.62
N ALA A 435 9.72 4.55 -23.31
CA ALA A 435 8.70 4.05 -22.40
C ALA A 435 7.34 4.73 -22.58
N SER A 436 7.31 5.96 -23.05
CA SER A 436 6.07 6.74 -23.28
C SER A 436 5.61 6.77 -24.76
N GLY A 437 6.26 6.03 -25.65
CA GLY A 437 5.96 6.13 -27.08
C GLY A 437 6.23 7.52 -27.68
N GLY A 438 7.17 8.28 -27.11
CA GLY A 438 7.58 9.59 -27.60
C GLY A 438 6.86 10.79 -26.96
N THR A 439 6.02 10.55 -25.94
CA THR A 439 5.21 11.64 -25.34
C THR A 439 5.90 12.33 -24.16
N LEU A 440 6.78 11.63 -23.43
CA LEU A 440 7.51 12.18 -22.28
C LEU A 440 8.98 12.44 -22.62
N PHE A 441 9.53 13.49 -22.02
CA PHE A 441 10.91 13.94 -22.15
C PHE A 441 11.54 14.09 -20.76
N ASP A 442 12.85 13.94 -20.67
CA ASP A 442 13.64 14.35 -19.50
C ASP A 442 14.29 15.68 -19.84
N LEU A 443 13.74 16.80 -19.37
CA LEU A 443 14.18 18.14 -19.68
C LEU A 443 14.78 18.84 -18.44
N ASP A 444 15.82 19.62 -18.66
CA ASP A 444 16.31 20.61 -17.70
C ASP A 444 15.53 21.92 -17.88
N LEU A 445 14.66 22.24 -16.90
CA LEU A 445 13.80 23.40 -16.90
C LEU A 445 14.41 24.62 -16.17
N THR A 446 15.64 24.54 -15.69
CA THR A 446 16.29 25.59 -14.90
C THR A 446 16.44 26.90 -15.66
N SER A 447 16.62 26.84 -16.99
CA SER A 447 16.68 28.02 -17.85
C SER A 447 15.34 28.80 -17.92
N LEU A 448 14.22 28.14 -17.59
CA LEU A 448 12.90 28.75 -17.50
C LEU A 448 12.57 29.21 -16.07
N GLY A 449 13.52 29.07 -15.13
CA GLY A 449 13.31 29.38 -13.71
C GLY A 449 12.37 28.40 -13.01
N MET A 450 12.23 27.19 -13.54
CA MET A 450 11.38 26.13 -12.97
C MET A 450 12.24 25.07 -12.26
N THR A 451 11.74 24.57 -11.15
CA THR A 451 12.32 23.41 -10.45
C THR A 451 11.30 22.26 -10.53
N ASP A 452 11.71 21.14 -11.14
CA ASP A 452 10.88 19.95 -11.26
C ASP A 452 11.13 19.03 -10.04
N PRO A 453 10.13 18.78 -9.19
CA PRO A 453 10.27 17.91 -8.01
C PRO A 453 10.37 16.43 -8.39
N ARG A 454 10.10 16.09 -9.65
CA ARG A 454 10.11 14.70 -10.16
C ARG A 454 9.16 13.78 -9.37
N ASN A 455 7.96 14.27 -9.11
CA ASN A 455 6.93 13.47 -8.47
C ASN A 455 6.43 12.34 -9.38
N ILE A 456 6.16 11.18 -8.77
CA ILE A 456 5.47 10.07 -9.44
C ILE A 456 3.98 10.35 -9.44
N THR A 457 3.42 10.53 -10.63
CA THR A 457 2.00 10.82 -10.88
C THR A 457 1.50 10.05 -12.11
N LYS A 458 0.20 10.07 -12.38
CA LYS A 458 -0.35 9.53 -13.63
C LYS A 458 0.23 10.19 -14.89
N PHE A 459 0.70 11.43 -14.78
CA PHE A 459 1.36 12.14 -15.88
C PHE A 459 2.88 11.90 -15.95
N ASN A 460 3.44 11.21 -14.96
CA ASN A 460 4.86 10.89 -14.87
C ASN A 460 5.08 9.57 -14.12
N PRO A 461 4.60 8.44 -14.67
CA PRO A 461 4.57 7.16 -13.94
C PRO A 461 5.89 6.38 -14.00
N ILE A 462 6.90 6.85 -14.75
CA ILE A 462 8.16 6.14 -14.98
C ILE A 462 9.16 6.47 -13.85
N PRO A 463 9.46 5.54 -12.93
CA PRO A 463 10.43 5.80 -11.87
C PRO A 463 11.87 5.75 -12.39
N VAL A 464 12.75 6.55 -11.76
CA VAL A 464 14.19 6.48 -12.00
C VAL A 464 14.78 5.27 -11.28
N LEU A 465 15.68 4.55 -11.97
CA LEU A 465 16.44 3.49 -11.32
C LEU A 465 17.51 4.12 -10.40
N GLN A 466 17.51 3.69 -9.15
CA GLN A 466 18.50 4.11 -8.17
C GLN A 466 19.66 3.09 -8.18
N GLY A 467 20.87 3.54 -8.54
CA GLY A 467 22.08 2.74 -8.41
C GLY A 467 22.91 3.22 -7.23
N ARG A 468 23.81 2.41 -6.75
CA ARG A 468 24.84 2.85 -5.81
C ARG A 468 26.09 3.22 -6.60
N GLU A 469 26.62 4.44 -6.43
CA GLU A 469 27.95 4.77 -6.88
C GLU A 469 28.97 4.15 -5.91
N GLY A 470 29.85 3.28 -6.42
CA GLY A 470 31.00 2.76 -5.68
C GLY A 470 31.35 1.31 -6.01
N ASP A 471 32.68 1.07 -6.14
CA ASP A 471 33.28 -0.23 -6.50
C ASP A 471 33.36 -1.21 -5.31
N ASP A 472 32.45 -1.18 -4.36
CA ASP A 472 32.49 -2.10 -3.24
C ASP A 472 31.81 -3.42 -3.63
N GLU A 473 32.64 -4.46 -3.89
CA GLU A 473 32.17 -5.82 -4.20
C GLU A 473 31.26 -6.43 -3.11
N SER A 474 31.17 -5.78 -1.95
CA SER A 474 30.31 -6.21 -0.84
C SER A 474 28.85 -5.75 -0.96
N THR A 475 28.51 -4.92 -1.96
CA THR A 475 27.16 -4.36 -2.08
C THR A 475 26.29 -5.13 -3.07
N LEU A 476 25.02 -5.35 -2.69
CA LEU A 476 23.99 -5.99 -3.52
C LEU A 476 23.52 -5.11 -4.69
N TYR A 477 23.92 -3.84 -4.72
CA TYR A 477 23.48 -2.85 -5.72
C TYR A 477 24.58 -2.59 -6.75
N ASN A 478 24.20 -2.23 -7.96
CA ASN A 478 25.14 -1.90 -9.02
C ASN A 478 24.76 -0.60 -9.76
N GLU A 479 25.71 -0.07 -10.55
CA GLU A 479 25.56 1.18 -11.31
C GLU A 479 24.40 1.18 -12.33
N ALA A 480 23.90 0.00 -12.73
CA ALA A 480 22.77 -0.11 -13.65
C ALA A 480 21.40 0.11 -12.97
N GLY A 481 21.36 0.42 -11.67
CA GLY A 481 20.14 0.64 -10.92
C GLY A 481 19.39 -0.66 -10.61
N THR A 482 20.10 -1.77 -10.51
CA THR A 482 19.56 -3.06 -10.10
C THR A 482 20.13 -3.47 -8.76
N GLU A 483 19.39 -4.29 -8.05
CA GLU A 483 19.81 -4.98 -6.83
C GLU A 483 19.97 -6.46 -7.11
N VAL A 484 20.98 -7.11 -6.51
CA VAL A 484 21.14 -8.56 -6.51
C VAL A 484 20.36 -9.13 -5.32
N LEU A 485 19.25 -9.77 -5.58
CA LEU A 485 18.45 -10.45 -4.56
C LEU A 485 18.89 -11.90 -4.42
N ARG A 486 19.08 -12.34 -3.18
CA ARG A 486 19.23 -13.76 -2.84
C ARG A 486 17.87 -14.45 -2.93
N VAL A 487 17.83 -15.55 -3.63
CA VAL A 487 16.63 -16.40 -3.81
C VAL A 487 16.83 -17.69 -3.03
N GLN A 488 15.80 -18.12 -2.29
CA GLN A 488 15.77 -19.41 -1.66
C GLN A 488 14.72 -20.29 -2.31
N PHE A 489 15.13 -21.44 -2.83
CA PHE A 489 14.23 -22.49 -3.29
C PHE A 489 14.20 -23.64 -2.29
N THR A 490 13.04 -24.33 -2.22
CA THR A 490 12.97 -25.67 -1.67
C THR A 490 12.36 -26.58 -2.72
N VAL A 491 13.03 -27.72 -2.98
CA VAL A 491 12.61 -28.64 -4.03
C VAL A 491 12.29 -30.00 -3.40
N PRO A 492 11.16 -30.66 -3.76
CA PRO A 492 10.80 -31.97 -3.22
C PRO A 492 11.89 -33.03 -3.45
N ASN A 493 12.23 -33.78 -2.40
CA ASN A 493 13.15 -34.89 -2.46
C ASN A 493 12.37 -36.23 -2.60
N GLU A 494 12.20 -36.69 -3.85
CA GLU A 494 11.43 -37.91 -4.15
C GLU A 494 11.93 -39.13 -3.38
N SER A 495 13.24 -39.27 -3.19
CA SER A 495 13.84 -40.42 -2.50
C SER A 495 13.45 -40.47 -1.03
N VAL A 496 13.47 -39.35 -0.36
CA VAL A 496 13.06 -39.20 1.07
C VAL A 496 11.55 -39.44 1.22
N ILE A 497 10.75 -38.88 0.32
CA ILE A 497 9.29 -39.08 0.34
C ILE A 497 8.93 -40.54 0.11
N ALA A 498 9.67 -41.27 -0.76
CA ALA A 498 9.49 -42.70 -0.95
C ALA A 498 9.80 -43.52 0.31
N ILE A 499 10.82 -43.10 1.10
CA ILE A 499 11.14 -43.72 2.41
C ILE A 499 10.00 -43.52 3.38
N ILE A 500 9.46 -42.29 3.48
CA ILE A 500 8.32 -41.95 4.34
C ILE A 500 7.08 -42.75 3.90
N SER A 501 6.83 -42.82 2.60
CA SER A 501 5.73 -43.64 2.05
C SER A 501 5.83 -45.10 2.50
N ALA A 502 7.01 -45.71 2.38
CA ALA A 502 7.27 -47.08 2.81
C ALA A 502 7.09 -47.23 4.35
N ALA A 503 7.61 -46.28 5.13
CA ALA A 503 7.53 -46.30 6.58
C ALA A 503 6.09 -46.15 7.10
N THR A 504 5.25 -45.37 6.39
CA THR A 504 3.84 -45.13 6.74
C THR A 504 2.88 -46.17 6.12
N GLY A 505 3.40 -47.20 5.45
CA GLY A 505 2.58 -48.21 4.77
C GLY A 505 1.76 -47.65 3.59
N GLY A 506 2.24 -46.56 2.98
CA GLY A 506 1.60 -45.87 1.86
C GLY A 506 0.57 -44.81 2.28
N ALA A 507 0.51 -44.45 3.55
CA ALA A 507 -0.36 -43.37 4.01
C ALA A 507 0.07 -42.01 3.42
N VAL A 508 1.38 -41.83 3.23
CA VAL A 508 1.94 -40.74 2.41
C VAL A 508 2.21 -41.32 1.03
N PRO A 509 1.64 -40.79 -0.06
CA PRO A 509 1.87 -41.31 -1.40
C PRO A 509 3.31 -41.05 -1.86
N THR A 510 3.84 -41.91 -2.70
CA THR A 510 5.10 -41.62 -3.41
C THR A 510 4.87 -40.52 -4.45
N LEU A 511 5.86 -39.66 -4.60
CA LEU A 511 5.85 -38.63 -5.64
C LEU A 511 6.78 -38.97 -6.77
N THR A 512 6.43 -38.44 -7.94
CA THR A 512 7.31 -38.44 -9.13
C THR A 512 7.22 -37.04 -9.73
N LYS A 513 8.37 -36.43 -10.02
CA LYS A 513 8.43 -35.10 -10.63
C LYS A 513 7.64 -35.11 -11.96
N PRO A 514 6.71 -34.15 -12.14
CA PRO A 514 6.02 -33.94 -13.41
C PRO A 514 7.01 -33.64 -14.55
N ALA A 515 6.64 -33.98 -15.77
CA ALA A 515 7.48 -33.73 -16.95
C ALA A 515 7.70 -32.24 -17.22
N GLN A 516 6.80 -31.37 -16.72
CA GLN A 516 6.85 -29.91 -16.82
C GLN A 516 7.67 -29.26 -15.71
N GLY A 517 8.17 -30.03 -14.74
CA GLY A 517 8.80 -29.53 -13.50
C GLY A 517 7.82 -29.52 -12.32
N TRP A 518 8.30 -29.09 -11.16
CA TRP A 518 7.48 -28.94 -9.96
C TRP A 518 6.62 -27.69 -10.02
N PRO A 519 5.32 -27.74 -9.71
CA PRO A 519 4.54 -26.55 -9.42
C PRO A 519 5.18 -25.80 -8.26
N VAL A 520 5.09 -24.46 -8.23
CA VAL A 520 5.86 -23.65 -7.30
C VAL A 520 4.98 -22.70 -6.51
N LEU A 521 5.26 -22.59 -5.21
CA LEU A 521 4.71 -21.55 -4.34
C LEU A 521 5.74 -20.43 -4.14
N VAL A 522 5.40 -19.20 -4.49
CA VAL A 522 6.12 -18.02 -4.07
C VAL A 522 5.64 -17.65 -2.67
N PHE A 523 6.54 -17.66 -1.71
CA PHE A 523 6.27 -17.29 -0.32
C PHE A 523 6.88 -15.95 0.00
N GLN A 524 6.10 -15.06 0.67
CA GLN A 524 6.58 -13.77 1.12
C GLN A 524 6.41 -13.62 2.63
N HIS A 525 7.51 -13.29 3.30
CA HIS A 525 7.62 -13.20 4.77
C HIS A 525 6.99 -11.94 5.37
N GLY A 526 6.82 -11.93 6.70
CA GLY A 526 6.32 -10.80 7.50
C GLY A 526 7.40 -9.78 7.89
N PHE A 527 6.96 -8.70 8.54
CA PHE A 527 7.82 -7.66 9.08
C PHE A 527 8.84 -8.21 10.08
N GLY A 528 10.08 -7.76 9.99
CA GLY A 528 11.19 -8.21 10.86
C GLY A 528 11.62 -9.67 10.64
N GLN A 529 11.21 -10.28 9.52
CA GLN A 529 11.51 -11.67 9.17
C GLN A 529 12.34 -11.74 7.89
N SER A 530 12.53 -12.93 7.34
CA SER A 530 13.28 -13.14 6.10
C SER A 530 12.69 -14.29 5.27
N LYS A 531 13.18 -14.45 4.03
CA LYS A 531 12.83 -15.56 3.12
C LYS A 531 12.95 -16.94 3.76
N SER A 532 13.79 -17.09 4.80
CA SER A 532 13.95 -18.37 5.52
C SER A 532 12.66 -18.86 6.18
N ASN A 533 11.66 -18.00 6.38
CA ASN A 533 10.36 -18.41 6.90
C ASN A 533 9.60 -19.36 5.95
N ALA A 534 9.93 -19.38 4.65
CA ALA A 534 9.40 -20.33 3.69
C ALA A 534 9.74 -21.78 4.08
N LEU A 535 10.85 -21.99 4.77
CA LEU A 535 11.27 -23.32 5.25
C LEU A 535 10.27 -23.95 6.23
N LEU A 536 9.52 -23.13 6.95
CA LEU A 536 8.55 -23.60 7.95
C LEU A 536 7.28 -24.24 7.35
N ILE A 537 7.04 -24.03 6.04
CA ILE A 537 5.96 -24.69 5.29
C ILE A 537 6.51 -25.63 4.21
N ALA A 538 7.82 -25.64 3.96
CA ALA A 538 8.47 -26.36 2.85
C ALA A 538 8.21 -27.86 2.91
N SER A 539 8.21 -28.46 4.11
CA SER A 539 7.95 -29.89 4.28
C SER A 539 6.54 -30.29 3.84
N ALA A 540 5.54 -29.47 4.17
CA ALA A 540 4.16 -29.73 3.77
C ALA A 540 3.99 -29.59 2.25
N LEU A 541 4.61 -28.57 1.65
CA LEU A 541 4.62 -28.36 0.21
C LEU A 541 5.32 -29.51 -0.52
N ALA A 542 6.51 -29.92 -0.07
CA ALA A 542 7.27 -31.00 -0.68
C ALA A 542 6.49 -32.32 -0.69
N MET A 543 5.83 -32.67 0.44
CA MET A 543 4.97 -33.86 0.51
C MET A 543 3.75 -33.79 -0.43
N ALA A 544 3.32 -32.59 -0.78
CA ALA A 544 2.25 -32.37 -1.77
C ALA A 544 2.78 -32.27 -3.22
N GLY A 545 4.11 -32.34 -3.42
CA GLY A 545 4.73 -32.25 -4.75
C GLY A 545 4.90 -30.82 -5.26
N TYR A 546 5.07 -29.84 -4.35
CA TYR A 546 5.30 -28.45 -4.68
C TYR A 546 6.69 -28.00 -4.25
N ALA A 547 7.36 -27.27 -5.12
CA ALA A 547 8.53 -26.47 -4.75
C ALA A 547 8.09 -25.16 -4.10
N SER A 548 9.01 -24.49 -3.39
CA SER A 548 8.81 -23.09 -2.98
C SER A 548 9.94 -22.20 -3.47
N ALA A 549 9.64 -20.92 -3.63
CA ALA A 549 10.60 -19.88 -3.95
C ALA A 549 10.33 -18.64 -3.08
N ALA A 550 11.36 -18.02 -2.53
CA ALA A 550 11.23 -16.87 -1.65
C ALA A 550 12.38 -15.87 -1.82
N ILE A 551 12.05 -14.58 -1.65
CA ILE A 551 12.99 -13.45 -1.59
C ILE A 551 12.74 -12.64 -0.32
N ASP A 552 13.70 -11.81 0.08
CA ASP A 552 13.51 -10.86 1.17
C ASP A 552 12.81 -9.58 0.66
N HIS A 553 11.97 -8.99 1.52
CA HIS A 553 11.47 -7.62 1.31
C HIS A 553 12.63 -6.59 1.33
N PRO A 554 12.49 -5.40 0.73
CA PRO A 554 13.42 -4.30 0.95
C PRO A 554 13.72 -4.10 2.43
N LEU A 555 14.98 -3.82 2.77
CA LEU A 555 15.45 -3.56 4.14
C LEU A 555 15.23 -4.73 5.13
N HIS A 556 15.09 -5.96 4.64
CA HIS A 556 14.98 -7.18 5.46
C HIS A 556 16.01 -8.23 5.04
N GLY A 557 16.34 -9.13 5.95
CA GLY A 557 17.21 -10.28 5.68
C GLY A 557 18.54 -9.86 5.05
N ASP A 558 18.84 -10.40 3.87
CA ASP A 558 20.09 -10.08 3.15
C ASP A 558 20.08 -8.68 2.51
N ARG A 559 18.93 -7.98 2.52
CA ARG A 559 18.76 -6.65 1.90
C ARG A 559 18.88 -5.50 2.91
N ILE A 560 19.35 -5.76 4.12
CA ILE A 560 19.58 -4.71 5.12
C ILE A 560 20.66 -3.78 4.62
N ILE A 561 20.36 -2.48 4.58
CA ILE A 561 21.33 -1.44 4.23
C ILE A 561 22.01 -0.93 5.50
N THR A 562 23.34 -0.84 5.49
CA THR A 562 24.12 -0.24 6.57
C THR A 562 24.95 0.91 6.01
N ILE A 563 24.83 2.09 6.61
CA ILE A 563 25.56 3.30 6.20
C ILE A 563 26.31 3.84 7.42
N GLY A 564 27.64 3.69 7.45
CA GLY A 564 28.42 4.00 8.65
C GLY A 564 28.03 3.09 9.81
N ASP A 565 27.60 3.69 10.92
CA ASP A 565 27.14 2.96 12.10
C ASP A 565 25.60 2.73 12.11
N ASP A 566 24.87 3.27 11.14
CA ASP A 566 23.41 3.18 11.07
C ASP A 566 22.99 1.94 10.27
N SER A 567 22.15 1.09 10.86
CA SER A 567 21.51 -0.04 10.21
C SER A 567 20.02 0.28 9.95
N PHE A 568 19.56 0.02 8.73
CA PHE A 568 18.18 0.23 8.29
C PHE A 568 17.39 -1.09 8.27
N ASP A 569 17.71 -1.99 9.20
CA ASP A 569 16.99 -3.25 9.37
C ASP A 569 15.50 -3.00 9.64
N SER A 570 14.67 -3.65 8.83
CA SER A 570 13.20 -3.57 8.90
C SER A 570 12.61 -2.15 8.86
N SER A 571 13.37 -1.18 8.33
CA SER A 571 13.01 0.25 8.29
C SER A 571 12.05 0.60 7.14
N VAL A 572 11.15 -0.32 6.76
CA VAL A 572 10.18 -0.08 5.68
C VAL A 572 9.12 0.94 6.07
N PHE A 573 8.85 1.09 7.37
CA PHE A 573 7.92 2.08 7.90
C PHE A 573 8.68 3.24 8.56
N ASN A 574 8.48 4.44 8.02
CA ASN A 574 9.07 5.66 8.56
C ASN A 574 7.98 6.72 8.77
N SER A 575 7.57 6.92 10.02
CA SER A 575 6.56 7.92 10.38
C SER A 575 7.03 9.36 10.16
N LEU A 576 8.33 9.58 9.99
CA LEU A 576 8.94 10.89 9.69
C LEU A 576 9.19 11.09 8.19
N ASN A 577 8.92 10.11 7.36
CA ASN A 577 8.92 10.23 5.90
C ASN A 577 7.93 9.25 5.29
N LEU A 578 6.70 9.70 5.15
CA LEU A 578 5.60 8.88 4.64
C LEU A 578 5.80 8.48 3.17
N LEU A 579 6.51 9.30 2.38
CA LEU A 579 6.82 8.98 0.98
C LEU A 579 7.79 7.80 0.88
N SER A 580 8.80 7.72 1.75
CA SER A 580 9.69 6.55 1.79
C SER A 580 8.93 5.28 2.22
N THR A 581 8.00 5.41 3.18
CA THR A 581 7.11 4.30 3.58
C THR A 581 6.28 3.79 2.41
N ARG A 582 5.61 4.68 1.68
CA ARG A 582 4.85 4.35 0.46
C ARG A 582 5.71 3.60 -0.55
N ASP A 583 6.91 4.12 -0.82
CA ASP A 583 7.73 3.64 -1.93
C ASP A 583 8.54 2.40 -1.57
N ASN A 584 8.82 2.14 -0.30
CA ASN A 584 9.28 0.82 0.17
C ASN A 584 8.21 -0.25 -0.06
N GLY A 585 6.93 0.08 0.15
CA GLY A 585 5.82 -0.81 -0.20
C GLY A 585 5.69 -1.02 -1.71
N ARG A 586 5.79 0.05 -2.52
CA ARG A 586 5.83 -0.07 -3.99
C ARG A 586 7.01 -0.93 -4.46
N GLN A 587 8.20 -0.78 -3.84
CA GLN A 587 9.36 -1.62 -4.17
C GLN A 587 9.08 -3.10 -3.86
N SER A 588 8.46 -3.41 -2.71
CA SER A 588 8.07 -4.79 -2.38
C SER A 588 7.11 -5.38 -3.42
N ILE A 589 6.10 -4.61 -3.85
CA ILE A 589 5.16 -5.03 -4.89
C ILE A 589 5.89 -5.26 -6.23
N ALA A 590 6.74 -4.31 -6.64
CA ALA A 590 7.52 -4.39 -7.87
C ALA A 590 8.48 -5.59 -7.87
N ASP A 591 9.13 -5.87 -6.74
CA ASP A 591 10.05 -7.01 -6.58
C ASP A 591 9.33 -8.35 -6.73
N ILE A 592 8.15 -8.52 -6.10
CA ILE A 592 7.36 -9.75 -6.23
C ILE A 592 6.91 -9.97 -7.69
N MET A 593 6.47 -8.91 -8.39
CA MET A 593 6.10 -8.99 -9.81
C MET A 593 7.31 -9.34 -10.69
N ALA A 594 8.45 -8.68 -10.48
CA ALA A 594 9.67 -8.93 -11.23
C ALA A 594 10.26 -10.31 -10.92
N PHE A 595 10.19 -10.78 -9.68
CA PHE A 595 10.58 -12.11 -9.27
C PHE A 595 9.68 -13.18 -9.92
N ARG A 596 8.36 -12.96 -9.98
CA ARG A 596 7.45 -13.85 -10.72
C ARG A 596 7.84 -13.95 -12.20
N LEU A 597 8.19 -12.84 -12.84
CA LEU A 597 8.69 -12.83 -14.21
C LEU A 597 10.00 -13.62 -14.34
N ALA A 598 10.94 -13.45 -13.38
CA ALA A 598 12.25 -14.10 -13.37
C ALA A 598 12.16 -15.62 -13.26
N LEU A 599 11.12 -16.20 -12.66
CA LEU A 599 10.89 -17.63 -12.62
C LEU A 599 10.79 -18.28 -14.01
N ASN A 600 10.52 -17.50 -15.07
CA ASN A 600 10.51 -17.99 -16.45
C ASN A 600 11.93 -18.10 -17.06
N ALA A 601 12.98 -17.67 -16.34
CA ALA A 601 14.36 -17.69 -16.84
C ALA A 601 15.31 -18.13 -15.71
N ILE A 602 15.40 -19.45 -15.49
CA ILE A 602 16.29 -20.03 -14.47
C ILE A 602 17.49 -20.69 -15.17
N ASN A 603 18.69 -20.25 -14.79
CA ASN A 603 19.96 -20.89 -15.16
C ASN A 603 20.37 -21.80 -13.99
N ASP A 604 19.86 -23.02 -14.00
CA ASP A 604 20.09 -23.96 -12.90
C ASP A 604 21.40 -24.73 -13.09
N SER A 605 22.42 -24.35 -12.33
CA SER A 605 23.71 -25.03 -12.29
C SER A 605 23.70 -26.31 -11.43
N THR A 606 22.66 -26.50 -10.62
CA THR A 606 22.54 -27.60 -9.66
C THR A 606 21.87 -28.83 -10.28
N GLY A 607 21.02 -28.65 -11.29
CA GLY A 607 20.18 -29.68 -11.88
C GLY A 607 19.00 -30.09 -11.00
N LEU A 608 18.70 -29.31 -9.93
CA LEU A 608 17.65 -29.59 -8.96
C LEU A 608 16.40 -28.73 -9.16
N VAL A 609 16.58 -27.50 -9.64
CA VAL A 609 15.49 -26.52 -9.78
C VAL A 609 14.87 -26.64 -11.17
N ASP A 610 13.84 -27.43 -11.28
CA ASP A 610 13.06 -27.64 -12.50
C ASP A 610 11.57 -27.37 -12.15
N LEU A 611 11.08 -26.18 -12.50
CA LEU A 611 9.79 -25.64 -12.09
C LEU A 611 8.80 -25.56 -13.24
N ASP A 612 7.54 -25.90 -12.97
CA ASP A 612 6.42 -25.60 -13.84
C ASP A 612 5.96 -24.15 -13.62
N THR A 613 6.47 -23.22 -14.42
CA THR A 613 6.15 -21.81 -14.33
C THR A 613 4.75 -21.46 -14.84
N SER A 614 3.99 -22.43 -15.34
CA SER A 614 2.55 -22.30 -15.63
C SER A 614 1.68 -22.56 -14.40
N GLU A 615 2.23 -23.18 -13.33
CA GLU A 615 1.56 -23.52 -12.09
C GLU A 615 2.25 -22.82 -10.89
N VAL A 616 2.14 -21.49 -10.85
CA VAL A 616 2.73 -20.64 -9.81
C VAL A 616 1.64 -20.13 -8.88
N HIS A 617 1.83 -20.34 -7.60
CA HIS A 617 0.93 -19.92 -6.52
C HIS A 617 1.60 -18.87 -5.64
N PHE A 618 0.81 -18.11 -4.88
CA PHE A 618 1.33 -17.12 -3.96
C PHE A 618 0.86 -17.38 -2.52
N MET A 619 1.73 -17.14 -1.56
CA MET A 619 1.40 -17.12 -0.13
C MET A 619 2.16 -16.00 0.54
N GLY A 620 1.44 -15.07 1.17
CA GLY A 620 2.01 -14.00 1.98
C GLY A 620 1.54 -14.06 3.43
N GLN A 621 2.45 -13.80 4.36
CA GLN A 621 2.13 -13.69 5.78
C GLN A 621 2.36 -12.25 6.24
N SER A 622 1.39 -11.64 6.96
CA SER A 622 1.54 -10.30 7.56
C SER A 622 1.96 -9.27 6.50
N LEU A 623 3.14 -8.67 6.58
CA LEU A 623 3.67 -7.74 5.59
C LEU A 623 3.68 -8.36 4.18
N GLY A 624 4.05 -9.64 4.07
CA GLY A 624 4.00 -10.37 2.81
C GLY A 624 2.58 -10.54 2.26
N ALA A 625 1.57 -10.63 3.13
CA ALA A 625 0.17 -10.62 2.73
C ALA A 625 -0.28 -9.22 2.28
N ILE A 626 0.19 -8.17 2.95
CA ILE A 626 -0.12 -6.77 2.65
C ILE A 626 0.37 -6.42 1.24
N PHE A 627 1.67 -6.50 0.99
CA PHE A 627 2.23 -6.13 -0.32
C PHE A 627 1.95 -7.19 -1.39
N GLY A 628 1.83 -8.48 -0.98
CA GLY A 628 1.46 -9.55 -1.88
C GLY A 628 0.06 -9.39 -2.49
N THR A 629 -0.89 -8.78 -1.79
CA THR A 629 -2.22 -8.46 -2.32
C THR A 629 -2.10 -7.59 -3.58
N GLY A 630 -1.33 -6.49 -3.51
CA GLY A 630 -1.09 -5.62 -4.66
C GLY A 630 -0.27 -6.31 -5.75
N ALA A 631 0.77 -7.06 -5.36
CA ALA A 631 1.64 -7.74 -6.31
C ALA A 631 0.89 -8.79 -7.15
N VAL A 632 0.05 -9.64 -6.53
CA VAL A 632 -0.74 -10.64 -7.25
C VAL A 632 -1.83 -10.01 -8.10
N ALA A 633 -2.54 -8.99 -7.56
CA ALA A 633 -3.55 -8.25 -8.31
C ALA A 633 -2.97 -7.68 -9.61
N LEU A 634 -1.86 -6.95 -9.51
CA LEU A 634 -1.21 -6.34 -10.66
C LEU A 634 -0.52 -7.38 -11.57
N SER A 635 0.02 -8.46 -11.03
CA SER A 635 0.57 -9.56 -11.84
C SER A 635 -0.48 -10.19 -12.72
N ASN A 636 -1.69 -10.41 -12.22
CA ASN A 636 -2.79 -11.03 -12.95
C ASN A 636 -3.63 -10.05 -13.78
N LYS A 637 -3.47 -8.72 -13.55
CA LYS A 637 -4.05 -7.70 -14.41
C LYS A 637 -3.41 -7.76 -15.79
N SER A 638 -4.23 -7.73 -16.86
CA SER A 638 -3.71 -7.82 -18.24
C SER A 638 -2.82 -6.62 -18.56
N LEU A 639 -1.71 -6.90 -19.23
CA LEU A 639 -0.88 -5.90 -19.87
C LEU A 639 -1.65 -5.23 -21.03
N THR A 640 -1.21 -4.05 -21.43
CA THR A 640 -1.84 -3.32 -22.53
C THR A 640 -1.30 -3.75 -23.89
N ASP A 641 -2.11 -3.57 -24.92
CA ASP A 641 -1.76 -3.73 -26.32
C ASP A 641 -1.09 -5.09 -26.64
N ASP A 642 -0.02 -5.05 -27.42
CA ASP A 642 0.72 -6.26 -27.85
C ASP A 642 1.42 -6.98 -26.69
N LEU A 643 1.59 -6.34 -25.55
CA LEU A 643 2.21 -6.96 -24.36
C LEU A 643 1.28 -7.97 -23.68
N ALA A 644 -0.04 -7.89 -23.87
CA ALA A 644 -1.02 -8.82 -23.31
C ALA A 644 -0.75 -10.29 -23.68
N ALA A 645 -0.06 -10.53 -24.80
CA ALA A 645 0.37 -11.88 -25.19
C ALA A 645 1.30 -12.56 -24.16
N PHE A 646 1.88 -11.79 -23.23
CA PHE A 646 2.84 -12.25 -22.22
C PHE A 646 2.26 -12.26 -20.79
N ASP A 647 0.96 -12.04 -20.61
CA ASP A 647 0.30 -12.05 -19.30
C ASP A 647 0.59 -13.31 -18.48
N SER A 648 0.66 -14.47 -19.14
CA SER A 648 0.94 -15.75 -18.47
C SER A 648 2.31 -15.80 -17.78
N MET A 649 3.26 -14.94 -18.17
CA MET A 649 4.59 -14.89 -17.56
C MET A 649 4.57 -14.24 -16.17
N TYR A 650 3.50 -13.49 -15.84
CA TYR A 650 3.28 -12.88 -14.55
C TYR A 650 2.24 -13.61 -13.69
N ALA A 651 1.40 -14.44 -14.30
CA ALA A 651 0.21 -14.96 -13.66
C ALA A 651 0.48 -15.85 -12.44
N PHE A 652 -0.28 -15.63 -11.37
CA PHE A 652 -0.42 -16.52 -10.22
C PHE A 652 -1.77 -17.24 -10.29
N LYS A 653 -1.80 -18.52 -9.95
CA LYS A 653 -3.02 -19.35 -9.97
C LYS A 653 -3.91 -19.14 -8.75
N THR A 654 -3.32 -18.94 -7.58
CA THR A 654 -4.02 -18.70 -6.32
C THR A 654 -3.24 -17.72 -5.45
N ALA A 655 -3.96 -17.04 -4.54
CA ALA A 655 -3.39 -16.22 -3.49
C ALA A 655 -3.85 -16.70 -2.10
N ASN A 656 -2.89 -17.02 -1.23
CA ASN A 656 -3.11 -17.25 0.19
C ASN A 656 -2.62 -16.02 0.96
N ILE A 657 -3.53 -15.31 1.57
CA ILE A 657 -3.31 -14.03 2.25
C ILE A 657 -3.55 -14.25 3.75
N ASN A 658 -2.45 -14.43 4.51
CA ASN A 658 -2.51 -14.76 5.92
C ASN A 658 -2.29 -13.54 6.80
N VAL A 659 -3.22 -13.30 7.72
CA VAL A 659 -3.26 -12.19 8.69
C VAL A 659 -2.93 -10.81 8.08
N PRO A 660 -3.60 -10.43 6.98
CA PRO A 660 -3.42 -9.12 6.36
C PRO A 660 -4.09 -8.01 7.18
N ILE A 661 -3.77 -6.78 6.82
CA ILE A 661 -4.59 -5.60 7.16
C ILE A 661 -4.78 -4.76 5.91
N GLY A 662 -5.99 -4.26 5.66
CA GLY A 662 -6.26 -3.18 4.73
C GLY A 662 -6.29 -1.85 5.47
N GLY A 663 -5.87 -0.76 4.81
CA GLY A 663 -5.73 0.53 5.46
C GLY A 663 -4.58 0.53 6.49
N LEU A 664 -3.40 0.08 6.08
CA LEU A 664 -2.26 -0.19 6.96
C LEU A 664 -1.91 1.00 7.85
N SER A 665 -1.67 2.17 7.25
CA SER A 665 -1.26 3.38 7.99
C SER A 665 -2.37 3.90 8.91
N ALA A 666 -3.63 3.66 8.55
CA ALA A 666 -4.79 4.01 9.38
C ALA A 666 -5.03 2.99 10.51
N GLY A 667 -4.70 1.73 10.29
CA GLY A 667 -4.92 0.65 11.25
C GLY A 667 -3.80 0.49 12.28
N LEU A 668 -2.56 0.81 11.94
CA LEU A 668 -1.41 0.67 12.85
C LEU A 668 -1.58 1.41 14.19
N PRO A 669 -2.14 2.63 14.27
CA PRO A 669 -2.43 3.28 15.54
C PRO A 669 -3.40 2.51 16.46
N GLU A 670 -4.26 1.64 15.89
CA GLU A 670 -5.19 0.79 16.64
C GLU A 670 -4.61 -0.60 16.95
N SER A 671 -3.43 -0.93 16.42
CA SER A 671 -2.71 -2.17 16.76
C SER A 671 -2.31 -2.20 18.24
N VAL A 672 -2.54 -3.32 18.91
CA VAL A 672 -2.10 -3.51 20.30
C VAL A 672 -0.57 -3.55 20.39
N ALA A 673 0.07 -4.17 19.39
CA ALA A 673 1.53 -4.31 19.33
C ALA A 673 2.22 -3.00 18.89
N PHE A 674 1.73 -2.36 17.82
CA PHE A 674 2.41 -1.20 17.23
C PHE A 674 1.79 0.15 17.60
N GLY A 675 0.52 0.19 18.00
CA GLY A 675 -0.19 1.44 18.25
C GLY A 675 0.51 2.39 19.23
N PRO A 676 1.01 1.91 20.38
CA PRO A 676 1.76 2.74 21.31
C PRO A 676 3.04 3.34 20.73
N LEU A 677 3.79 2.56 19.92
CA LEU A 677 4.97 3.06 19.23
C LEU A 677 4.59 4.15 18.21
N VAL A 678 3.57 3.90 17.38
CA VAL A 678 3.12 4.86 16.36
C VAL A 678 2.62 6.15 17.00
N LYS A 679 1.72 6.06 17.97
CA LYS A 679 1.18 7.21 18.71
C LYS A 679 2.27 7.97 19.46
N GLY A 680 3.17 7.26 20.13
CA GLY A 680 4.32 7.84 20.81
C GLY A 680 5.29 8.53 19.84
N SER A 681 5.51 7.99 18.64
CA SER A 681 6.35 8.61 17.61
C SER A 681 5.73 9.91 17.08
N ILE A 682 4.40 9.95 16.91
CA ILE A 682 3.68 11.17 16.55
C ILE A 682 3.85 12.23 17.66
N LEU A 683 3.68 11.84 18.93
CA LEU A 683 3.84 12.78 20.05
C LEU A 683 5.30 13.20 20.24
N PHE A 684 6.26 12.35 19.94
CA PHE A 684 7.68 12.68 20.02
C PHE A 684 8.05 13.89 19.17
N VAL A 685 7.42 14.05 18.01
CA VAL A 685 7.65 15.21 17.13
C VAL A 685 6.68 16.37 17.34
N SER A 686 5.52 16.13 17.97
CA SER A 686 4.44 17.13 18.07
C SER A 686 4.13 17.62 19.48
N SER A 687 4.58 16.93 20.54
CA SER A 687 4.25 17.24 21.94
C SER A 687 5.49 17.39 22.80
N PRO A 688 5.90 18.62 23.14
CA PRO A 688 6.97 18.86 24.10
C PRO A 688 6.73 18.18 25.46
N GLU A 689 5.46 18.10 25.89
CA GLU A 689 5.05 17.43 27.13
C GLU A 689 5.39 15.93 27.10
N PHE A 690 5.11 15.25 26.00
CA PHE A 690 5.49 13.86 25.84
C PHE A 690 7.01 13.66 25.79
N VAL A 691 7.75 14.56 25.11
CA VAL A 691 9.22 14.51 25.06
C VAL A 691 9.84 14.64 26.44
N GLU A 692 9.35 15.58 27.26
CA GLU A 692 9.79 15.72 28.67
C GLU A 692 9.50 14.46 29.49
N PHE A 693 8.30 13.90 29.32
CA PHE A 693 7.90 12.65 29.96
C PHE A 693 8.80 11.49 29.53
N LEU A 694 9.06 11.32 28.24
CA LEU A 694 9.91 10.28 27.67
C LEU A 694 11.35 10.33 28.24
N ILE A 695 11.94 11.53 28.30
CA ILE A 695 13.28 11.72 28.87
C ILE A 695 13.30 11.31 30.37
N ALA A 696 12.28 11.72 31.13
CA ALA A 696 12.18 11.36 32.53
C ALA A 696 11.95 9.86 32.72
N PHE A 697 11.10 9.24 31.90
CA PHE A 697 10.84 7.82 31.88
C PHE A 697 12.11 7.01 31.55
N ALA A 698 12.85 7.40 30.52
CA ALA A 698 14.11 6.80 30.13
C ALA A 698 15.14 6.85 31.26
N ALA A 699 15.31 8.01 31.90
CA ALA A 699 16.21 8.19 33.03
C ALA A 699 15.86 7.31 34.23
N GLN A 700 14.55 7.16 34.55
CA GLN A 700 14.08 6.28 35.62
C GLN A 700 14.36 4.79 35.35
N ASN A 701 14.40 4.40 34.07
CA ASN A 701 14.67 3.02 33.63
C ASN A 701 16.14 2.78 33.23
N GLY A 702 17.05 3.74 33.54
CA GLY A 702 18.49 3.61 33.30
C GLY A 702 18.86 3.66 31.81
N ILE A 703 18.00 4.22 30.96
CA ILE A 703 18.26 4.41 29.53
C ILE A 703 18.93 5.77 29.33
N PRO A 704 20.13 5.82 28.69
CA PRO A 704 20.81 7.08 28.42
C PRO A 704 19.95 8.03 27.57
N PRO A 705 20.07 9.37 27.77
CA PRO A 705 19.25 10.34 27.05
C PRO A 705 19.32 10.24 25.50
N GLU A 706 20.49 9.88 24.98
CA GLU A 706 20.72 9.66 23.55
C GLU A 706 19.98 8.45 22.98
N LEU A 707 19.56 7.53 23.84
CA LEU A 707 18.77 6.33 23.50
C LEU A 707 17.31 6.43 23.95
N ALA A 708 16.85 7.59 24.46
CA ALA A 708 15.49 7.73 24.98
C ALA A 708 14.42 7.34 23.96
N ALA A 709 14.65 7.56 22.66
CA ALA A 709 13.73 7.16 21.61
C ALA A 709 13.44 5.64 21.59
N SER A 710 14.36 4.80 22.05
CA SER A 710 14.13 3.34 22.16
C SER A 710 13.05 2.97 23.21
N ALA A 711 12.68 3.92 24.08
CA ALA A 711 11.66 3.73 25.10
C ALA A 711 10.29 4.32 24.72
N ILE A 712 10.08 4.76 23.48
CA ILE A 712 8.83 5.42 23.05
C ILE A 712 7.60 4.56 23.36
N ASP A 713 7.59 3.28 23.01
CA ASP A 713 6.43 2.39 23.27
C ASP A 713 6.09 2.30 24.78
N PRO A 714 6.99 1.83 25.66
CA PRO A 714 6.66 1.74 27.09
C PRO A 714 6.41 3.10 27.74
N ALA A 715 7.05 4.16 27.28
CA ALA A 715 6.81 5.51 27.76
C ALA A 715 5.41 6.02 27.35
N TYR A 716 4.98 5.76 26.12
CA TYR A 716 3.63 6.15 25.67
C TYR A 716 2.56 5.43 26.50
N ARG A 717 2.68 4.12 26.72
CA ARG A 717 1.72 3.36 27.56
C ARG A 717 1.62 3.93 28.98
N ALA A 718 2.72 4.39 29.54
CA ALA A 718 2.73 5.03 30.85
C ALA A 718 2.15 6.46 30.80
N PHE A 719 2.49 7.22 29.75
CA PHE A 719 2.01 8.60 29.55
C PHE A 719 0.49 8.67 29.38
N GLU A 720 -0.07 7.80 28.53
CA GLU A 720 -1.50 7.73 28.25
C GLU A 720 -2.34 7.56 29.52
N GLN A 721 -1.83 6.83 30.53
CA GLN A 721 -2.50 6.65 31.81
C GLN A 721 -2.52 7.91 32.70
N THR A 722 -1.70 8.91 32.37
CA THR A 722 -1.64 10.19 33.10
C THR A 722 -2.57 11.24 32.52
N LEU A 723 -3.13 11.02 31.30
CA LEU A 723 -3.91 12.01 30.59
C LEU A 723 -5.33 12.18 31.16
N SER A 724 -5.78 13.42 31.18
CA SER A 724 -7.20 13.73 31.36
C SER A 724 -8.01 13.35 30.11
N ALA A 725 -9.32 13.20 30.26
CA ALA A 725 -10.21 12.93 29.12
C ALA A 725 -10.14 14.01 28.03
N GLU A 726 -9.94 15.27 28.41
CA GLU A 726 -9.79 16.38 27.46
C GLU A 726 -8.47 16.31 26.69
N GLN A 727 -7.35 16.04 27.37
CA GLN A 727 -6.05 15.84 26.74
C GLN A 727 -6.07 14.62 25.79
N LEU A 728 -6.67 13.51 26.23
CA LEU A 728 -6.83 12.32 25.39
C LEU A 728 -7.66 12.61 24.15
N ALA A 729 -8.75 13.38 24.27
CA ALA A 729 -9.54 13.80 23.12
C ALA A 729 -8.73 14.67 22.15
N GLY A 730 -7.89 15.60 22.66
CA GLY A 730 -7.00 16.42 21.85
C GLY A 730 -5.98 15.57 21.08
N PHE A 731 -5.33 14.61 21.74
CA PHE A 731 -4.39 13.71 21.08
C PHE A 731 -5.09 12.78 20.08
N ASN A 732 -6.29 12.29 20.36
CA ASN A 732 -7.05 11.49 19.41
C ASN A 732 -7.40 12.27 18.13
N ALA A 733 -7.70 13.57 18.23
CA ALA A 733 -7.89 14.42 17.06
C ALA A 733 -6.59 14.57 16.24
N LEU A 734 -5.44 14.73 16.90
CA LEU A 734 -4.13 14.73 16.25
C LEU A 734 -3.85 13.40 15.53
N TYR A 735 -4.09 12.26 16.19
CA TYR A 735 -3.90 10.95 15.58
C TYR A 735 -4.82 10.75 14.38
N SER A 736 -6.08 11.19 14.45
CA SER A 736 -7.01 11.10 13.33
C SER A 736 -6.54 11.94 12.13
N ALA A 737 -6.03 13.14 12.37
CA ALA A 737 -5.47 13.99 11.33
C ALA A 737 -4.23 13.37 10.69
N TYR A 738 -3.29 12.85 11.50
CA TYR A 738 -2.12 12.13 11.01
C TYR A 738 -2.52 10.89 10.22
N THR A 739 -3.50 10.11 10.72
CA THR A 739 -4.02 8.91 10.06
C THR A 739 -4.57 9.22 8.67
N PHE A 740 -5.35 10.30 8.53
CA PHE A 740 -5.86 10.73 7.22
C PHE A 740 -4.71 11.01 6.24
N VAL A 741 -3.71 11.80 6.67
CA VAL A 741 -2.58 12.14 5.81
C VAL A 741 -1.71 10.92 5.49
N SER A 742 -1.34 10.14 6.51
CA SER A 742 -0.46 8.99 6.33
C SER A 742 -1.09 7.93 5.44
N GLN A 743 -2.39 7.65 5.60
CA GLN A 743 -3.08 6.72 4.72
C GLN A 743 -3.21 7.27 3.31
N THR A 744 -3.57 8.55 3.14
CA THR A 744 -3.58 9.18 1.82
C THR A 744 -2.25 9.01 1.10
N VAL A 745 -1.12 9.25 1.79
CA VAL A 745 0.20 9.07 1.17
C VAL A 745 0.49 7.62 0.81
N THR A 746 0.07 6.65 1.64
CA THR A 746 0.44 5.24 1.48
C THR A 746 -0.55 4.41 0.68
N ASP A 747 -1.69 4.95 0.22
CA ASP A 747 -2.71 4.24 -0.56
C ASP A 747 -2.14 3.46 -1.75
N ALA A 748 -1.11 3.98 -2.41
CA ALA A 748 -0.49 3.35 -3.58
C ALA A 748 0.34 2.08 -3.26
N SER A 749 0.47 1.71 -1.99
CA SER A 749 1.05 0.44 -1.56
C SER A 749 0.14 -0.34 -0.60
N ASP A 750 -1.08 0.16 -0.37
CA ASP A 750 -2.03 -0.44 0.57
C ASP A 750 -2.89 -1.52 -0.10
N PRO A 751 -3.07 -2.70 0.52
CA PRO A 751 -3.84 -3.80 -0.05
C PRO A 751 -5.31 -3.48 -0.31
N ILE A 752 -5.91 -2.53 0.43
CA ILE A 752 -7.31 -2.13 0.23
C ILE A 752 -7.53 -1.59 -1.18
N SER A 753 -6.53 -0.91 -1.73
CA SER A 753 -6.56 -0.33 -3.06
C SER A 753 -6.57 -1.36 -4.19
N PHE A 754 -6.09 -2.57 -3.92
CA PHE A 754 -5.96 -3.66 -4.89
C PHE A 754 -6.95 -4.80 -4.64
N ALA A 755 -7.76 -4.72 -3.59
CA ALA A 755 -8.62 -5.81 -3.11
C ALA A 755 -9.61 -6.30 -4.18
N SER A 756 -10.32 -5.38 -4.82
CA SER A 756 -11.30 -5.71 -5.86
C SER A 756 -10.66 -6.33 -7.10
N GLU A 757 -9.47 -5.83 -7.52
CA GLU A 757 -8.71 -6.37 -8.65
C GLU A 757 -8.24 -7.80 -8.35
N LEU A 758 -7.66 -8.04 -7.15
CA LEU A 758 -7.25 -9.39 -6.74
C LEU A 758 -8.42 -10.36 -6.78
N ALA A 759 -9.56 -9.99 -6.18
CA ALA A 759 -10.75 -10.84 -6.13
C ALA A 759 -11.32 -11.17 -7.52
N SER A 760 -11.20 -10.25 -8.48
CA SER A 760 -11.71 -10.42 -9.85
C SER A 760 -10.83 -11.31 -10.71
N THR A 761 -9.53 -11.40 -10.40
CA THR A 761 -8.53 -12.05 -11.25
C THR A 761 -8.00 -13.36 -10.69
N THR A 762 -8.09 -13.57 -9.36
CA THR A 762 -7.36 -14.65 -8.68
C THR A 762 -8.18 -15.31 -7.58
N PRO A 763 -8.35 -16.64 -7.59
CA PRO A 763 -8.87 -17.37 -6.43
C PRO A 763 -8.07 -17.03 -5.17
N THR A 764 -8.76 -16.60 -4.10
CA THR A 764 -8.12 -16.06 -2.89
C THR A 764 -8.64 -16.71 -1.62
N LEU A 765 -7.72 -17.15 -0.76
CA LEU A 765 -7.97 -17.55 0.62
C LEU A 765 -7.39 -16.51 1.57
N ILE A 766 -8.24 -15.93 2.44
CA ILE A 766 -7.80 -15.09 3.56
C ILE A 766 -7.94 -15.88 4.87
N GLN A 767 -6.93 -15.79 5.75
CA GLN A 767 -6.97 -16.37 7.08
C GLN A 767 -6.77 -15.25 8.12
N LEU A 768 -7.72 -15.11 9.07
CA LEU A 768 -7.73 -14.09 10.11
C LEU A 768 -7.75 -14.74 11.49
N VAL A 769 -7.08 -14.15 12.48
CA VAL A 769 -7.15 -14.57 13.87
C VAL A 769 -8.08 -13.64 14.65
N VAL A 770 -9.27 -14.14 14.98
CA VAL A 770 -10.33 -13.37 15.66
C VAL A 770 -10.36 -13.62 17.19
N GLY A 771 -9.71 -14.71 17.65
CA GLY A 771 -9.65 -15.05 19.06
C GLY A 771 -10.96 -15.59 19.63
N GLY A 772 -11.01 -15.71 20.95
CA GLY A 772 -12.18 -16.19 21.71
C GLY A 772 -12.19 -17.69 22.01
N GLY A 773 -11.36 -18.49 21.36
CA GLY A 773 -11.15 -19.90 21.65
C GLY A 773 -10.05 -20.14 22.68
N THR A 774 -9.53 -21.36 22.73
CA THR A 774 -8.54 -21.77 23.73
C THR A 774 -7.24 -22.19 23.05
N ASN A 775 -6.12 -21.66 23.51
CA ASN A 775 -4.77 -22.02 23.11
C ASN A 775 -4.27 -23.28 23.84
N ASP A 776 -3.11 -23.82 23.43
CA ASP A 776 -2.54 -25.06 23.96
C ASP A 776 -2.19 -24.96 25.46
N ASP A 777 -1.88 -23.78 25.98
CA ASP A 777 -1.61 -23.50 27.38
C ASP A 777 -2.89 -23.31 28.23
N GLY A 778 -4.06 -23.42 27.64
CA GLY A 778 -5.37 -23.20 28.27
C GLY A 778 -5.78 -21.73 28.37
N SER A 779 -4.99 -20.78 27.86
CA SER A 779 -5.37 -19.38 27.81
C SER A 779 -6.45 -19.13 26.76
N THR A 780 -7.26 -18.08 26.95
CA THR A 780 -8.15 -17.61 25.91
C THR A 780 -7.33 -16.93 24.81
N ALA A 781 -7.51 -17.38 23.57
CA ALA A 781 -6.87 -16.76 22.42
C ALA A 781 -7.38 -15.32 22.24
N LEU A 782 -6.46 -14.40 22.04
CA LEU A 782 -6.76 -13.00 21.71
C LEU A 782 -6.99 -12.87 20.21
N THR A 783 -7.71 -11.81 19.80
CA THR A 783 -7.70 -11.39 18.39
C THR A 783 -6.28 -11.02 17.98
N ASP A 784 -6.00 -10.97 16.69
CA ASP A 784 -4.69 -10.55 16.21
C ASP A 784 -4.25 -9.24 16.88
N GLN A 785 -3.09 -9.29 17.53
CA GLN A 785 -2.55 -8.18 18.31
C GLN A 785 -1.65 -7.27 17.47
N VAL A 786 -1.32 -7.70 16.27
CA VAL A 786 -0.42 -7.01 15.33
C VAL A 786 -1.24 -6.30 14.26
N ASN A 787 -1.98 -7.07 13.47
CA ASN A 787 -2.85 -6.55 12.41
C ASN A 787 -4.32 -6.61 12.87
N PRO A 788 -4.95 -5.47 13.20
CA PRO A 788 -6.35 -5.46 13.61
C PRO A 788 -7.25 -6.15 12.59
N VAL A 789 -8.08 -7.08 13.08
CA VAL A 789 -9.12 -7.71 12.24
C VAL A 789 -10.16 -6.68 11.81
N SER A 790 -10.50 -5.74 12.70
CA SER A 790 -11.40 -4.62 12.43
C SER A 790 -10.96 -3.43 13.28
N THR A 791 -11.22 -2.23 12.81
CA THR A 791 -10.95 -0.97 13.51
C THR A 791 -12.21 -0.12 13.64
N SER A 792 -12.07 1.10 14.14
CA SER A 792 -13.13 2.09 14.16
C SER A 792 -13.52 2.60 12.75
N LEU A 793 -12.65 2.41 11.75
CA LEU A 793 -12.86 2.83 10.36
C LEU A 793 -13.42 1.67 9.51
N PRO A 794 -14.48 1.88 8.70
CA PRO A 794 -15.16 0.79 7.99
C PRO A 794 -14.30 0.05 6.97
N LEU A 795 -13.32 0.72 6.35
CA LEU A 795 -12.45 0.14 5.31
C LEU A 795 -11.06 -0.24 5.85
N VAL A 796 -10.87 -0.29 7.18
CA VAL A 796 -9.57 -0.54 7.80
C VAL A 796 -9.61 -1.80 8.66
N GLY A 797 -8.79 -2.78 8.29
CA GLY A 797 -8.69 -4.07 8.98
C GLY A 797 -8.63 -5.26 8.03
N GLY A 798 -8.35 -6.44 8.57
CA GLY A 798 -8.31 -7.68 7.79
C GLY A 798 -9.71 -8.14 7.34
N GLN A 799 -10.75 -7.94 8.15
CA GLN A 799 -12.12 -8.28 7.77
C GLN A 799 -12.67 -7.33 6.68
N PRO A 800 -12.54 -5.99 6.80
CA PRO A 800 -12.91 -5.09 5.71
C PRO A 800 -12.24 -5.41 4.37
N LEU A 801 -10.96 -5.81 4.39
CA LEU A 801 -10.27 -6.27 3.19
C LEU A 801 -10.97 -7.47 2.54
N ALA A 802 -11.34 -8.49 3.35
CA ALA A 802 -12.07 -9.65 2.87
C ALA A 802 -13.48 -9.29 2.37
N ASP A 803 -14.16 -8.35 3.02
CA ASP A 803 -15.51 -7.90 2.66
C ASP A 803 -15.52 -7.17 1.30
N ILE A 804 -14.51 -6.32 1.02
CA ILE A 804 -14.34 -5.66 -0.28
C ILE A 804 -14.08 -6.68 -1.38
N MET A 805 -13.30 -7.73 -1.10
CA MET A 805 -13.09 -8.85 -2.02
C MET A 805 -14.36 -9.69 -2.22
N GLY A 806 -15.44 -9.47 -1.45
CA GLY A 806 -16.67 -10.26 -1.51
C GLY A 806 -16.47 -11.72 -1.06
N LEU A 807 -15.46 -12.00 -0.22
CA LEU A 807 -15.13 -13.34 0.19
C LEU A 807 -16.14 -13.87 1.22
N PRO A 808 -16.77 -15.04 0.97
CA PRO A 808 -17.66 -15.64 1.95
C PRO A 808 -16.89 -16.14 3.17
N LYS A 809 -17.51 -16.04 4.35
CA LYS A 809 -16.99 -16.67 5.58
C LYS A 809 -17.04 -18.19 5.45
N VAL A 810 -15.93 -18.84 5.76
CA VAL A 810 -15.76 -20.29 5.68
C VAL A 810 -15.58 -20.87 7.09
N SER A 811 -16.52 -21.73 7.52
CA SER A 811 -16.46 -22.47 8.80
C SER A 811 -16.43 -23.99 8.63
N SER A 812 -16.60 -24.48 7.41
CA SER A 812 -16.52 -25.88 7.00
C SER A 812 -15.97 -25.97 5.59
N SER A 813 -15.55 -27.15 5.16
CA SER A 813 -15.01 -27.34 3.81
C SER A 813 -15.95 -26.80 2.74
N THR A 814 -15.41 -25.94 1.85
CA THR A 814 -16.17 -25.11 0.91
C THR A 814 -15.45 -25.07 -0.44
N GLU A 815 -16.21 -24.92 -1.52
CA GLU A 815 -15.67 -24.69 -2.87
C GLU A 815 -15.35 -23.21 -3.07
N GLY A 816 -14.27 -22.91 -3.79
CA GLY A 816 -13.86 -21.57 -4.21
C GLY A 816 -13.12 -20.77 -3.14
N SER A 817 -13.10 -19.45 -3.35
CA SER A 817 -12.44 -18.47 -2.49
C SER A 817 -13.19 -18.24 -1.18
N GLY A 818 -12.48 -17.76 -0.14
CA GLY A 818 -13.15 -17.45 1.12
C GLY A 818 -12.25 -16.87 2.20
N VAL A 819 -12.87 -16.44 3.30
CA VAL A 819 -12.19 -15.98 4.51
C VAL A 819 -12.45 -16.95 5.65
N VAL A 820 -11.37 -17.46 6.26
CA VAL A 820 -11.43 -18.33 7.44
C VAL A 820 -11.03 -17.52 8.67
N ARG A 821 -11.86 -17.59 9.71
CA ARG A 821 -11.68 -16.84 10.96
C ARG A 821 -11.27 -17.80 12.08
N PHE A 822 -10.04 -17.69 12.53
CA PHE A 822 -9.48 -18.56 13.56
C PHE A 822 -9.77 -18.03 14.96
N ILE A 823 -10.37 -18.86 15.80
CA ILE A 823 -10.65 -18.54 17.20
C ILE A 823 -9.51 -18.92 18.15
N ALA A 824 -8.52 -19.67 17.68
CA ALA A 824 -7.29 -20.05 18.39
C ALA A 824 -6.06 -19.65 17.59
N GLY A 825 -4.91 -19.58 18.25
CA GLY A 825 -3.66 -19.15 17.63
C GLY A 825 -3.38 -17.65 17.81
N GLY A 826 -2.46 -17.13 17.02
CA GLY A 826 -2.03 -15.74 17.03
C GLY A 826 -1.47 -15.33 15.66
N HIS A 827 -0.94 -14.11 15.56
CA HIS A 827 -0.43 -13.51 14.31
C HIS A 827 0.56 -14.40 13.53
N GLY A 828 1.41 -15.16 14.24
CA GLY A 828 2.42 -16.04 13.63
C GLY A 828 1.96 -17.48 13.36
N SER A 829 0.70 -17.83 13.58
CA SER A 829 0.27 -19.25 13.66
C SER A 829 0.31 -20.01 12.33
N LEU A 830 0.49 -19.35 11.19
CA LEU A 830 0.77 -20.04 9.91
C LEU A 830 2.13 -20.78 9.93
N ILE A 831 3.12 -20.21 10.63
CA ILE A 831 4.51 -20.69 10.64
C ILE A 831 5.05 -20.99 12.03
N SER A 832 4.25 -20.80 13.09
CA SER A 832 4.64 -21.05 14.48
C SER A 832 3.61 -21.90 15.20
N PRO A 833 4.04 -22.94 15.93
CA PRO A 833 3.14 -23.76 16.74
C PRO A 833 2.64 -23.03 18.00
N THR A 834 3.22 -21.91 18.34
CA THR A 834 2.81 -21.10 19.51
C THR A 834 1.92 -19.94 19.04
N PRO A 835 0.78 -19.70 19.70
CA PRO A 835 0.28 -20.34 20.93
C PRO A 835 -0.62 -21.59 20.72
N SER A 836 -0.84 -22.03 19.46
CA SER A 836 -1.71 -23.18 19.17
C SER A 836 -1.18 -24.04 18.01
N THR A 837 -0.76 -25.26 18.34
CA THR A 837 -0.36 -26.27 17.34
C THR A 837 -1.51 -26.69 16.44
N ALA A 838 -2.73 -26.69 16.97
CA ALA A 838 -3.94 -27.01 16.21
C ALA A 838 -4.26 -25.91 15.17
N ALA A 839 -4.06 -24.64 15.51
CA ALA A 839 -4.22 -23.54 14.56
C ALA A 839 -3.17 -23.56 13.44
N LEU A 840 -1.88 -23.81 13.78
CA LEU A 840 -0.81 -24.00 12.79
C LEU A 840 -1.20 -25.10 11.79
N ALA A 841 -1.54 -26.29 12.29
CA ALA A 841 -1.85 -27.44 11.44
C ALA A 841 -3.05 -27.16 10.53
N GLU A 842 -4.09 -26.51 11.06
CA GLU A 842 -5.28 -26.18 10.28
C GLU A 842 -5.03 -25.09 9.24
N MET A 843 -4.28 -24.01 9.60
CA MET A 843 -3.92 -22.96 8.64
C MET A 843 -3.12 -23.52 7.45
N GLN A 844 -2.10 -24.34 7.73
CA GLN A 844 -1.30 -24.98 6.68
C GLN A 844 -2.12 -25.97 5.85
N SER A 845 -3.00 -26.78 6.47
CA SER A 845 -3.87 -27.72 5.76
C SER A 845 -4.83 -27.02 4.81
N GLN A 846 -5.45 -25.94 5.24
CA GLN A 846 -6.34 -25.14 4.40
C GLN A 846 -5.59 -24.52 3.23
N ALA A 847 -4.47 -23.85 3.50
CA ALA A 847 -3.63 -23.23 2.49
C ALA A 847 -3.17 -24.28 1.44
N LEU A 848 -2.69 -25.44 1.89
CA LEU A 848 -2.24 -26.50 1.02
C LEU A 848 -3.38 -27.09 0.17
N SER A 849 -4.55 -27.37 0.76
CA SER A 849 -5.72 -27.86 0.02
C SER A 849 -6.18 -26.86 -1.06
N PHE A 850 -6.12 -25.58 -0.75
CA PHE A 850 -6.46 -24.51 -1.68
C PHE A 850 -5.47 -24.42 -2.85
N ILE A 851 -4.16 -24.48 -2.57
CA ILE A 851 -3.11 -24.50 -3.59
C ILE A 851 -3.25 -25.73 -4.50
N VAL A 852 -3.30 -26.94 -3.91
CA VAL A 852 -3.35 -28.22 -4.64
C VAL A 852 -4.60 -28.33 -5.52
N SER A 853 -5.72 -27.72 -5.09
CA SER A 853 -6.94 -27.67 -5.90
C SER A 853 -6.99 -26.55 -6.93
N GLY A 854 -5.92 -25.73 -7.04
CA GLY A 854 -5.92 -24.56 -7.93
C GLY A 854 -6.96 -23.50 -7.52
N GLY A 855 -7.22 -23.39 -6.22
CA GLY A 855 -8.23 -22.46 -5.67
C GLY A 855 -9.66 -22.99 -5.67
N ALA A 856 -9.87 -24.25 -6.05
CA ALA A 856 -11.22 -24.81 -6.13
C ALA A 856 -11.81 -25.23 -4.78
N ASN A 857 -10.98 -25.50 -3.77
CA ASN A 857 -11.48 -26.02 -2.50
C ASN A 857 -10.67 -25.50 -1.32
N ILE A 858 -11.38 -25.07 -0.27
CA ILE A 858 -10.85 -24.84 1.08
C ILE A 858 -11.31 -26.00 1.95
N VAL A 859 -10.38 -26.85 2.43
CA VAL A 859 -10.71 -28.00 3.26
C VAL A 859 -10.48 -27.67 4.72
N VAL A 860 -11.55 -27.62 5.51
CA VAL A 860 -11.51 -27.44 6.97
C VAL A 860 -11.49 -28.81 7.63
N THR A 861 -10.38 -29.16 8.28
CA THR A 861 -10.17 -30.46 8.94
C THR A 861 -10.43 -30.39 10.44
N ASN A 862 -10.23 -29.23 11.05
CA ASN A 862 -10.41 -29.01 12.49
C ASN A 862 -11.28 -27.78 12.78
N THR A 863 -12.59 -28.00 12.89
CA THR A 863 -13.55 -26.93 13.19
C THR A 863 -13.44 -26.36 14.61
N SER A 864 -12.68 -26.99 15.51
CA SER A 864 -12.55 -26.51 16.90
C SER A 864 -11.69 -25.24 17.02
N VAL A 865 -10.91 -24.91 15.99
CA VAL A 865 -10.06 -23.71 15.95
C VAL A 865 -10.61 -22.64 14.98
N VAL A 866 -11.73 -22.93 14.30
CA VAL A 866 -12.38 -22.05 13.32
C VAL A 866 -13.67 -21.52 13.90
N GLU A 867 -13.99 -20.26 13.62
CA GLU A 867 -15.26 -19.64 14.03
C GLU A 867 -16.44 -20.20 13.22
N ASN A 868 -17.49 -20.65 13.93
CA ASN A 868 -18.69 -21.28 13.34
C ASN A 868 -19.64 -20.27 12.67
#